data_afcc3a751d9fd7306529c3581df28ede
#
_entry.id   afcc3a751d9fd7306529c3581df28ede
#
_cell.length_a   1.000
_cell.length_b   1.000
_cell.length_c   1.000
_cell.angle_alpha   90.00
_cell.angle_beta   90.00
_cell.angle_gamma   90.00
#
_symmetry.space_group_name_H-M   'P 1'
#
loop_
_entity.id
_entity.type
_entity.pdbx_description
1 polymer ?
#
loop_
_entity_poly.entity_id
_entity_poly.type
_entity_poly.pdbx_seq_one_letter_code
_entity_poly.pdbx_strand_id
1 'polypeptide(L)'
;MTSFLLLLIVGYVVAFFYTLSASIKNSRRLAELEKEVSSLKAQIATGAVPVAMSADAQDELKEATDAAAESAAPPALQTEAETAEAEQNVIPPPLPIPSKAEELKHEDAASVHATTTQATAKESFESRLGARWAVWLGGITLGLGGILLVKYSIENGLLSPAVRLAMAALFGLLLAAAGEAIRRRAVPGIAAAYSNAMIPGVLTAAASLTLFGVVFAAYGIYEYIGPTTAFIMLALVAFATLGLSLLHGQALAGLGLFGSMITPALIVTETPNIWALFGFLTVSWVATALAARYQRWKVVPALGNIGLGLWAVGYTMASNTVLAEPVLFALLAMIAGLIWIWPGKVHEHFADEKPPVTEGDAAKPANHLLEFLARPPLAINLTASLAIVLTALAMLASSAGISMHPAFVVAVLIIGLAALGAGRLHAVWPAIFASLAALGCANILAQNNLEFLSTFGSAATPASIAVDHSLQASITRIMGIVFLLFAVEAIRRRTSRDAGFGTLWALIGSIVPVGLGVISFVEYGNLTRDWLHAAYGLAIGLVLFGAAYRFDRSSEPAFQRPVNILVVGSFLGFLLTIHALTNGLATTILIPLLGFIYVLGTRRRSWPALAWVMALALVIVLGRIAWEPTIVGPQNLGTTPVFNALLAGYGIPALLAVVSAWLLRHSPDLRVRNFLQALASLMVLLTLAILVRHAMNGGVLNDAVPTLGEQSIYTLLTIGMSGVLMTLDMKSPSPIFRYGSMLAGCLAIVNVLVAHFFVLNPYFTGENTGRWPFFNLLLIGYLLPGAAYAGLAFYARGKRPQPYVALLALAGAVLGFAWATLSVRRFWQGENIADWKGFLQGETYSYSVVWLAIGVLLLALGSRFDAKSLRLASAALVLLAVAKAFLIDMSNLEGVLRALSFIGLGVVLIGIGLFYQKILTAKPKDAAA
;
A
#
# COMPACT_ATOMS: atom_id res chain seq x y z
N MET A 1 24.55 7.05 5.21
CA MET A 1 23.99 6.19 6.28
C MET A 1 22.97 6.89 7.14
N THR A 2 23.23 8.10 7.64
CA THR A 2 22.26 8.90 8.41
C THR A 2 20.95 9.17 7.66
N SER A 3 21.00 9.48 6.36
CA SER A 3 19.80 9.73 5.53
C SER A 3 18.94 8.49 5.31
N PHE A 4 19.54 7.31 5.19
CA PHE A 4 18.80 6.04 5.03
C PHE A 4 18.15 5.62 6.35
N LEU A 5 18.85 5.81 7.48
CA LEU A 5 18.29 5.57 8.82
C LEU A 5 17.13 6.52 9.11
N LEU A 6 17.25 7.78 8.68
CA LEU A 6 16.19 8.79 8.81
C LEU A 6 14.98 8.41 7.94
N LEU A 7 15.21 7.90 6.73
CA LEU A 7 14.16 7.44 5.81
C LEU A 7 13.47 6.17 6.32
N LEU A 8 14.21 5.23 6.93
CA LEU A 8 13.67 4.06 7.62
C LEU A 8 12.87 4.46 8.86
N ILE A 9 13.38 5.38 9.68
CA ILE A 9 12.67 5.91 10.86
C ILE A 9 11.41 6.65 10.41
N VAL A 10 11.48 7.50 9.39
CA VAL A 10 10.32 8.22 8.85
C VAL A 10 9.32 7.23 8.23
N GLY A 11 9.77 6.26 7.44
CA GLY A 11 8.90 5.20 6.89
C GLY A 11 8.23 4.37 7.98
N TYR A 12 8.95 4.07 9.05
CA TYR A 12 8.44 3.33 10.20
C TYR A 12 7.43 4.17 11.00
N VAL A 13 7.70 5.45 11.19
CA VAL A 13 6.79 6.40 11.83
C VAL A 13 5.53 6.60 10.99
N VAL A 14 5.66 6.73 9.68
CA VAL A 14 4.53 6.84 8.75
C VAL A 14 3.69 5.56 8.75
N ALA A 15 4.32 4.39 8.69
CA ALA A 15 3.64 3.10 8.78
C ALA A 15 2.93 2.93 10.14
N PHE A 16 3.55 3.41 11.23
CA PHE A 16 2.95 3.46 12.55
C PHE A 16 1.70 4.34 12.60
N PHE A 17 1.79 5.58 12.12
CA PHE A 17 0.63 6.48 12.09
C PHE A 17 -0.48 5.98 11.15
N TYR A 18 -0.11 5.30 10.06
CA TYR A 18 -1.07 4.67 9.17
C TYR A 18 -1.79 3.49 9.82
N THR A 19 -1.06 2.59 10.49
CA THR A 19 -1.66 1.45 11.22
C THR A 19 -2.48 1.90 12.43
N LEU A 20 -2.04 2.95 13.13
CA LEU A 20 -2.78 3.57 14.22
C LEU A 20 -4.08 4.21 13.70
N SER A 21 -4.01 4.95 12.61
CA SER A 21 -5.17 5.58 11.96
C SER A 21 -6.16 4.54 11.43
N ALA A 22 -5.67 3.47 10.80
CA ALA A 22 -6.48 2.36 10.31
C ALA A 22 -7.15 1.57 11.47
N SER A 23 -6.43 1.36 12.57
CA SER A 23 -6.95 0.72 13.78
C SER A 23 -8.03 1.57 14.47
N ILE A 24 -7.83 2.88 14.55
CA ILE A 24 -8.81 3.83 15.09
C ILE A 24 -10.06 3.90 14.20
N LYS A 25 -9.89 3.87 12.88
CA LYS A 25 -10.99 3.87 11.91
C LYS A 25 -11.81 2.57 11.97
N ASN A 26 -11.16 1.43 12.13
CA ASN A 26 -11.84 0.13 12.27
C ASN A 26 -12.55 -0.02 13.62
N SER A 27 -11.99 0.46 14.72
CA SER A 27 -12.67 0.44 16.02
C SER A 27 -13.86 1.41 16.05
N ARG A 28 -13.84 2.52 15.31
CA ARG A 28 -15.00 3.40 15.14
C ARG A 28 -16.12 2.73 14.33
N ARG A 29 -15.77 2.06 13.24
CA ARG A 29 -16.75 1.30 12.44
C ARG A 29 -17.40 0.17 13.23
N LEU A 30 -16.62 -0.54 14.05
CA LEU A 30 -17.15 -1.57 14.95
C LEU A 30 -18.10 -0.99 16.00
N ALA A 31 -17.76 0.13 16.60
CA ALA A 31 -18.64 0.81 17.57
C ALA A 31 -19.91 1.39 16.92
N GLU A 32 -19.84 1.83 15.67
CA GLU A 32 -21.03 2.25 14.89
C GLU A 32 -21.92 1.05 14.56
N LEU A 33 -21.35 -0.05 14.11
CA LEU A 33 -22.07 -1.30 13.85
C LEU A 33 -22.68 -1.91 15.12
N GLU A 34 -21.98 -1.89 16.24
CA GLU A 34 -22.54 -2.34 17.54
C GLU A 34 -23.73 -1.46 17.96
N LYS A 35 -23.68 -0.16 17.71
CA LYS A 35 -24.78 0.76 18.00
C LYS A 35 -25.97 0.55 17.05
N GLU A 36 -25.70 0.27 15.78
CA GLU A 36 -26.72 -0.04 14.79
C GLU A 36 -27.40 -1.39 15.07
N VAL A 37 -26.62 -2.40 15.44
CA VAL A 37 -27.13 -3.72 15.86
C VAL A 37 -27.93 -3.63 17.17
N SER A 38 -27.50 -2.81 18.13
CA SER A 38 -28.25 -2.60 19.35
C SER A 38 -29.58 -1.84 19.13
N SER A 39 -29.59 -0.87 18.21
CA SER A 39 -30.81 -0.16 17.81
C SER A 39 -31.80 -1.07 17.04
N LEU A 40 -31.29 -1.91 16.13
CA LEU A 40 -32.08 -2.92 15.43
C LEU A 40 -32.64 -3.99 16.39
N LYS A 41 -31.84 -4.45 17.36
CA LYS A 41 -32.32 -5.36 18.41
C LYS A 41 -33.41 -4.72 19.27
N ALA A 42 -33.31 -3.43 19.59
CA ALA A 42 -34.34 -2.70 20.33
C ALA A 42 -35.60 -2.52 19.47
N GLN A 43 -35.48 -2.27 18.18
CA GLN A 43 -36.62 -2.17 17.25
C GLN A 43 -37.34 -3.51 17.06
N ILE A 44 -36.60 -4.62 16.98
CA ILE A 44 -37.17 -5.97 16.92
C ILE A 44 -37.90 -6.31 18.24
N ALA A 45 -37.31 -5.93 19.38
CA ALA A 45 -37.90 -6.18 20.70
C ALA A 45 -39.17 -5.36 20.98
N THR A 46 -39.32 -4.20 20.31
CA THR A 46 -40.49 -3.33 20.46
C THR A 46 -41.58 -3.59 19.39
N GLY A 47 -41.39 -4.56 18.49
CA GLY A 47 -42.39 -4.92 17.47
C GLY A 47 -42.69 -3.83 16.41
N ALA A 48 -41.90 -2.78 16.37
CA ALA A 48 -42.05 -1.69 15.41
C ALA A 48 -41.10 -1.89 14.23
N VAL A 49 -41.53 -2.64 13.24
CA VAL A 49 -40.90 -2.65 11.91
C VAL A 49 -41.63 -1.65 11.04
N PRO A 50 -41.04 -0.51 10.68
CA PRO A 50 -41.61 0.33 9.63
C PRO A 50 -41.28 -0.28 8.28
N VAL A 51 -42.24 -0.90 7.63
CA VAL A 51 -42.14 -1.22 6.19
C VAL A 51 -42.32 0.12 5.45
N ALA A 52 -41.22 0.80 5.21
CA ALA A 52 -41.19 1.89 4.24
C ALA A 52 -40.72 1.31 2.90
N MET A 53 -41.65 0.75 2.17
CA MET A 53 -41.45 0.54 0.72
C MET A 53 -41.66 1.91 0.05
N SER A 54 -40.62 2.38 -0.67
CA SER A 54 -40.74 3.54 -1.54
C SER A 54 -41.68 3.21 -2.72
N ALA A 55 -42.44 4.19 -3.18
CA ALA A 55 -43.39 4.03 -4.29
C ALA A 55 -42.75 3.47 -5.58
N ASP A 56 -41.48 3.71 -5.80
CA ASP A 56 -40.74 3.19 -6.98
C ASP A 56 -40.55 1.67 -7.00
N ALA A 57 -40.57 1.02 -5.83
CA ALA A 57 -40.40 -0.46 -5.75
C ALA A 57 -41.74 -1.20 -6.01
N GLN A 58 -42.86 -0.50 -5.95
CA GLN A 58 -44.18 -1.09 -6.24
C GLN A 58 -44.47 -1.14 -7.74
N ASP A 59 -43.96 -0.19 -8.51
CA ASP A 59 -44.13 -0.16 -9.97
C ASP A 59 -43.23 -1.20 -10.66
N GLU A 60 -41.97 -1.40 -10.21
CA GLU A 60 -41.11 -2.46 -10.72
C GLU A 60 -41.64 -3.88 -10.42
N LEU A 61 -42.30 -4.08 -9.28
CA LEU A 61 -42.86 -5.38 -8.93
C LEU A 61 -44.13 -5.69 -9.73
N LYS A 62 -44.85 -4.67 -10.17
CA LYS A 62 -46.05 -4.82 -11.02
C LYS A 62 -45.67 -5.12 -12.46
N GLU A 63 -44.62 -4.48 -12.97
CA GLU A 63 -44.09 -4.75 -14.32
C GLU A 63 -43.47 -6.15 -14.42
N ALA A 64 -42.83 -6.64 -13.35
CA ALA A 64 -42.25 -8.00 -13.28
C ALA A 64 -43.34 -9.08 -13.16
N THR A 65 -44.50 -8.78 -12.58
CA THR A 65 -45.60 -9.74 -12.41
C THR A 65 -46.43 -9.85 -13.69
N ASP A 66 -46.61 -8.76 -14.43
CA ASP A 66 -47.31 -8.77 -15.72
C ASP A 66 -46.46 -9.44 -16.84
N ALA A 67 -45.11 -9.29 -16.80
CA ALA A 67 -44.22 -9.97 -17.72
C ALA A 67 -44.10 -11.49 -17.47
N ALA A 68 -44.39 -11.95 -16.25
CA ALA A 68 -44.40 -13.38 -15.91
C ALA A 68 -45.71 -14.08 -16.27
N ALA A 69 -46.78 -13.31 -16.47
CA ALA A 69 -48.09 -13.89 -16.80
C ALA A 69 -48.30 -14.19 -18.31
N GLU A 70 -47.45 -13.62 -19.19
CA GLU A 70 -47.59 -13.78 -20.64
C GLU A 70 -46.72 -14.90 -21.25
N SER A 71 -45.98 -15.68 -20.41
CA SER A 71 -45.11 -16.73 -20.91
C SER A 71 -45.41 -18.15 -20.38
N ALA A 72 -46.62 -18.45 -19.96
CA ALA A 72 -46.95 -19.80 -19.54
C ALA A 72 -48.35 -20.23 -20.00
N ALA A 73 -48.47 -20.87 -21.13
CA ALA A 73 -49.57 -21.75 -21.48
C ALA A 73 -49.05 -23.18 -21.82
N PRO A 74 -49.68 -24.24 -21.31
CA PRO A 74 -49.13 -25.58 -21.26
C PRO A 74 -49.67 -26.48 -22.37
N PRO A 75 -49.15 -27.69 -22.54
CA PRO A 75 -50.00 -28.78 -23.00
C PRO A 75 -50.24 -29.81 -21.89
N ALA A 76 -51.46 -30.22 -21.84
CA ALA A 76 -52.04 -31.25 -20.99
C ALA A 76 -51.49 -32.65 -21.26
N LEU A 77 -51.39 -33.47 -20.21
CA LEU A 77 -51.75 -34.90 -20.28
C LEU A 77 -51.98 -35.49 -18.88
N GLN A 78 -53.04 -36.10 -18.78
CA GLN A 78 -53.81 -36.91 -17.89
C GLN A 78 -53.12 -37.84 -16.89
N THR A 79 -53.76 -37.89 -15.69
CA THR A 79 -54.27 -39.11 -14.96
C THR A 79 -53.25 -39.95 -14.19
N GLU A 80 -53.32 -39.98 -12.89
CA GLU A 80 -54.06 -40.96 -12.11
C GLU A 80 -53.97 -40.67 -10.61
N ALA A 81 -55.05 -40.97 -9.94
CA ALA A 81 -55.31 -40.82 -8.52
C ALA A 81 -54.71 -41.99 -7.73
N GLU A 82 -54.24 -41.73 -6.54
CA GLU A 82 -54.36 -42.68 -5.45
C GLU A 82 -54.38 -41.99 -4.09
N THR A 83 -55.34 -42.30 -3.31
CA THR A 83 -55.75 -41.95 -1.99
C THR A 83 -54.87 -42.53 -0.89
N ALA A 84 -54.59 -41.73 0.15
CA ALA A 84 -54.50 -42.20 1.54
C ALA A 84 -54.40 -40.99 2.49
N GLU A 85 -55.42 -40.74 3.19
CA GLU A 85 -55.68 -40.76 4.61
C GLU A 85 -54.95 -39.78 5.53
N ALA A 86 -55.80 -39.05 6.22
CA ALA A 86 -55.60 -38.09 7.25
C ALA A 86 -55.00 -38.67 8.54
N GLU A 87 -54.14 -37.94 9.19
CA GLU A 87 -54.03 -37.95 10.65
C GLU A 87 -54.02 -36.55 11.23
N GLN A 88 -55.03 -36.34 12.06
CA GLN A 88 -55.22 -35.14 12.90
C GLN A 88 -54.21 -35.14 14.03
N ASN A 89 -53.63 -33.98 14.36
CA ASN A 89 -53.15 -33.75 15.72
C ASN A 89 -53.37 -32.28 16.15
N VAL A 90 -54.40 -32.14 16.91
CA VAL A 90 -54.67 -31.57 18.24
C VAL A 90 -53.80 -30.40 18.67
N ILE A 91 -54.47 -29.26 18.80
CA ILE A 91 -54.08 -28.05 19.49
C ILE A 91 -54.49 -28.14 20.94
N PRO A 92 -53.62 -27.86 21.95
CA PRO A 92 -54.09 -27.62 23.35
C PRO A 92 -54.32 -26.14 23.60
N PRO A 93 -55.20 -25.82 24.59
CA PRO A 93 -55.75 -24.49 24.79
C PRO A 93 -54.91 -23.55 25.69
N PRO A 94 -55.20 -22.23 25.72
CA PRO A 94 -54.47 -21.24 26.47
C PRO A 94 -54.88 -21.13 27.92
N LEU A 95 -53.91 -20.87 28.83
CA LEU A 95 -54.11 -20.57 30.23
C LEU A 95 -54.21 -19.07 30.52
N PRO A 96 -54.87 -18.66 31.58
CA PRO A 96 -55.49 -17.34 31.75
C PRO A 96 -54.61 -16.28 32.38
N ILE A 97 -54.91 -15.02 32.05
CA ILE A 97 -54.34 -13.78 32.62
C ILE A 97 -55.08 -13.45 33.94
N PRO A 98 -54.44 -13.02 35.02
CA PRO A 98 -55.12 -12.27 36.05
C PRO A 98 -54.97 -10.77 35.90
N SER A 99 -56.13 -10.13 35.81
CA SER A 99 -56.38 -8.71 35.99
C SER A 99 -56.16 -8.27 37.42
N LYS A 100 -55.54 -7.11 37.63
CA LYS A 100 -55.90 -6.24 38.71
C LYS A 100 -55.63 -4.79 38.43
N ALA A 101 -56.67 -4.03 38.25
CA ALA A 101 -56.69 -2.58 38.28
C ALA A 101 -56.73 -2.08 39.71
N GLU A 102 -56.13 -0.97 40.00
CA GLU A 102 -56.59 -0.03 41.01
C GLU A 102 -56.13 1.40 40.71
N GLU A 103 -57.12 2.25 40.73
CA GLU A 103 -57.18 3.72 40.55
C GLU A 103 -56.39 4.47 41.64
N LEU A 104 -55.94 5.70 41.27
CA LEU A 104 -56.38 6.94 41.94
C LEU A 104 -55.70 8.21 41.37
N LYS A 105 -56.50 9.05 40.75
CA LYS A 105 -56.80 10.48 40.88
C LYS A 105 -55.76 11.57 40.69
N HIS A 106 -56.02 12.31 39.67
CA HIS A 106 -56.22 13.79 39.54
C HIS A 106 -55.29 14.74 40.31
N GLU A 107 -54.66 15.68 39.61
CA GLU A 107 -55.10 17.09 39.47
C GLU A 107 -54.22 17.88 38.51
N ASP A 108 -54.89 18.54 37.61
CA ASP A 108 -54.72 19.81 36.85
C ASP A 108 -53.34 20.50 36.74
N ALA A 109 -52.91 20.82 35.56
CA ALA A 109 -53.07 22.14 34.95
C ALA A 109 -52.25 22.28 33.66
N ALA A 110 -52.86 22.90 32.68
CA ALA A 110 -52.46 23.19 31.32
C ALA A 110 -51.09 23.87 31.18
N SER A 111 -50.29 23.41 30.19
CA SER A 111 -49.66 24.32 29.24
C SER A 111 -49.26 23.59 27.97
N VAL A 112 -49.79 24.05 26.87
CA VAL A 112 -49.45 23.66 25.50
C VAL A 112 -48.03 24.02 25.23
N HIS A 113 -47.19 23.03 25.02
CA HIS A 113 -45.89 23.23 24.35
C HIS A 113 -45.72 22.23 23.20
N ALA A 114 -45.66 22.81 22.03
CA ALA A 114 -45.35 22.13 20.77
C ALA A 114 -44.12 21.23 20.92
N THR A 115 -44.30 19.94 20.77
CA THR A 115 -43.19 18.98 20.70
C THR A 115 -42.54 19.12 19.34
N THR A 116 -41.55 20.00 19.25
CA THR A 116 -40.60 20.00 18.16
C THR A 116 -39.77 18.74 18.32
N THR A 117 -39.93 17.84 17.40
CA THR A 117 -39.04 16.65 17.26
C THR A 117 -37.62 17.17 17.00
N GLN A 118 -36.82 17.29 18.05
CA GLN A 118 -35.41 17.48 17.92
C GLN A 118 -34.83 16.23 17.25
N ALA A 119 -34.54 16.34 15.95
CA ALA A 119 -33.62 15.49 15.28
C ALA A 119 -32.31 15.47 16.12
N THR A 120 -31.97 14.33 16.67
CA THR A 120 -30.68 14.12 17.34
C THR A 120 -29.57 14.53 16.38
N ALA A 121 -29.06 15.74 16.56
CA ALA A 121 -27.91 16.22 15.82
C ALA A 121 -26.78 15.18 16.01
N LYS A 122 -26.28 14.61 14.91
CA LYS A 122 -25.06 13.85 14.90
C LYS A 122 -24.02 14.72 15.59
N GLU A 123 -23.53 14.29 16.76
CA GLU A 123 -22.42 14.95 17.43
C GLU A 123 -21.32 15.14 16.40
N SER A 124 -21.02 16.38 16.09
CA SER A 124 -20.03 16.72 15.08
C SER A 124 -18.67 16.15 15.51
N PHE A 125 -17.86 15.75 14.54
CA PHE A 125 -16.48 15.29 14.75
C PHE A 125 -15.70 16.25 15.65
N GLU A 126 -16.01 17.55 15.59
CA GLU A 126 -15.41 18.60 16.39
C GLU A 126 -15.77 18.51 17.88
N SER A 127 -17.01 18.15 18.27
CA SER A 127 -17.39 18.05 19.68
C SER A 127 -16.78 16.82 20.37
N ARG A 128 -16.58 15.73 19.64
CA ARG A 128 -15.88 14.52 20.14
C ARG A 128 -14.37 14.71 20.24
N LEU A 129 -13.78 15.47 19.31
CA LEU A 129 -12.35 15.80 19.33
C LEU A 129 -12.05 16.81 20.44
N GLY A 130 -12.86 17.88 20.59
CA GLY A 130 -12.62 18.96 21.52
C GLY A 130 -12.60 18.51 22.99
N ALA A 131 -13.59 17.73 23.42
CA ALA A 131 -13.68 17.34 24.83
C ALA A 131 -12.61 16.33 25.28
N ARG A 132 -12.28 15.35 24.42
CA ARG A 132 -11.27 14.34 24.76
C ARG A 132 -9.85 14.85 24.63
N TRP A 133 -9.55 15.65 23.60
CA TRP A 133 -8.25 16.26 23.39
C TRP A 133 -7.87 17.25 24.52
N ALA A 134 -8.83 18.04 25.00
CA ALA A 134 -8.60 18.99 26.06
C ALA A 134 -8.14 18.29 27.36
N VAL A 135 -8.72 17.14 27.72
CA VAL A 135 -8.32 16.37 28.91
C VAL A 135 -6.93 15.76 28.75
N TRP A 136 -6.62 15.21 27.59
CA TRP A 136 -5.29 14.67 27.29
C TRP A 136 -4.24 15.75 27.24
N LEU A 137 -4.52 16.83 26.54
CA LEU A 137 -3.63 18.00 26.47
C LEU A 137 -3.42 18.61 27.87
N GLY A 138 -4.49 18.72 28.67
CA GLY A 138 -4.42 19.15 30.06
C GLY A 138 -3.53 18.25 30.92
N GLY A 139 -3.59 16.93 30.77
CA GLY A 139 -2.73 16.00 31.47
C GLY A 139 -1.26 16.08 31.05
N ILE A 140 -1.00 16.21 29.76
CA ILE A 140 0.35 16.43 29.24
C ILE A 140 0.91 17.76 29.71
N THR A 141 0.13 18.85 29.62
CA THR A 141 0.54 20.18 30.09
C THR A 141 0.76 20.21 31.60
N LEU A 142 -0.01 19.48 32.38
CA LEU A 142 0.18 19.33 33.81
C LEU A 142 1.52 18.62 34.12
N GLY A 143 1.82 17.53 33.41
CA GLY A 143 3.10 16.80 33.54
C GLY A 143 4.29 17.68 33.09
N LEU A 144 4.16 18.39 31.96
CA LEU A 144 5.16 19.35 31.51
C LEU A 144 5.29 20.52 32.46
N GLY A 145 4.19 20.96 33.07
CA GLY A 145 4.19 21.99 34.12
C GLY A 145 5.06 21.60 35.32
N GLY A 146 5.01 20.33 35.73
CA GLY A 146 5.90 19.78 36.76
C GLY A 146 7.39 19.89 36.38
N ILE A 147 7.70 19.53 35.14
CA ILE A 147 9.07 19.63 34.60
C ILE A 147 9.53 21.10 34.50
N LEU A 148 8.66 21.99 34.00
CA LEU A 148 8.97 23.42 33.84
C LEU A 148 9.09 24.15 35.20
N LEU A 149 8.34 23.70 36.21
CA LEU A 149 8.48 24.21 37.57
C LEU A 149 9.87 23.90 38.13
N VAL A 150 10.39 22.72 37.87
CA VAL A 150 11.79 22.36 38.20
C VAL A 150 12.74 23.26 37.45
N LYS A 151 12.57 23.48 36.16
CA LYS A 151 13.39 24.35 35.33
C LYS A 151 13.36 25.81 35.82
N TYR A 152 12.18 26.37 36.07
CA TYR A 152 11.99 27.72 36.61
C TYR A 152 12.67 27.91 37.97
N SER A 153 12.55 26.91 38.83
CA SER A 153 13.20 26.92 40.14
C SER A 153 14.73 26.86 40.06
N ILE A 154 15.26 26.25 38.96
CA ILE A 154 16.68 26.25 38.63
C ILE A 154 17.14 27.68 38.26
N GLU A 155 16.41 28.31 37.34
CA GLU A 155 16.75 29.61 36.77
C GLU A 155 16.72 30.75 37.82
N ASN A 156 15.81 30.69 38.79
CA ASN A 156 15.62 31.72 39.80
C ASN A 156 16.32 31.46 41.15
N GLY A 157 17.05 30.36 41.33
CA GLY A 157 17.85 30.08 42.53
C GLY A 157 17.08 29.95 43.84
N LEU A 158 15.73 29.79 43.82
CA LEU A 158 14.84 29.90 44.96
C LEU A 158 14.98 28.77 46.01
N LEU A 159 15.42 27.58 45.58
CA LEU A 159 15.52 26.41 46.44
C LEU A 159 16.78 25.60 46.13
N SER A 160 17.31 24.90 47.07
CA SER A 160 18.41 23.95 46.81
C SER A 160 17.99 22.85 45.83
N PRO A 161 18.91 22.33 44.99
CA PRO A 161 18.58 21.32 44.00
C PRO A 161 17.91 20.08 44.58
N ALA A 162 18.33 19.64 45.72
CA ALA A 162 17.77 18.48 46.43
C ALA A 162 16.28 18.70 46.82
N VAL A 163 15.96 19.90 47.33
CA VAL A 163 14.60 20.25 47.71
C VAL A 163 13.69 20.35 46.47
N ARG A 164 14.21 20.86 45.38
CA ARG A 164 13.46 20.94 44.10
C ARG A 164 13.06 19.56 43.59
N LEU A 165 14.03 18.62 43.59
CA LEU A 165 13.77 17.25 43.19
C LEU A 165 12.77 16.53 44.10
N ALA A 166 12.93 16.73 45.44
CA ALA A 166 12.01 16.15 46.43
C ALA A 166 10.58 16.70 46.26
N MET A 167 10.41 18.01 46.01
CA MET A 167 9.10 18.61 45.79
C MET A 167 8.47 18.10 44.48
N ALA A 168 9.24 17.97 43.40
CA ALA A 168 8.75 17.43 42.12
C ALA A 168 8.39 15.95 42.21
N ALA A 169 9.17 15.16 42.96
CA ALA A 169 8.85 13.78 43.28
C ALA A 169 7.55 13.66 44.11
N LEU A 170 7.41 14.48 45.15
CA LEU A 170 6.20 14.55 45.95
C LEU A 170 4.99 14.93 45.10
N PHE A 171 5.14 15.91 44.21
CA PHE A 171 4.07 16.32 43.30
C PHE A 171 3.66 15.16 42.37
N GLY A 172 4.61 14.42 41.80
CA GLY A 172 4.33 13.23 41.01
C GLY A 172 3.57 12.17 41.78
N LEU A 173 3.99 11.89 43.03
CA LEU A 173 3.33 10.93 43.91
C LEU A 173 1.90 11.38 44.32
N LEU A 174 1.70 12.69 44.55
CA LEU A 174 0.37 13.26 44.82
C LEU A 174 -0.58 13.10 43.62
N LEU A 175 -0.08 13.32 42.40
CA LEU A 175 -0.86 13.09 41.17
C LEU A 175 -1.26 11.62 41.05
N ALA A 176 -0.34 10.68 41.31
CA ALA A 176 -0.64 9.23 41.31
C ALA A 176 -1.69 8.89 42.39
N ALA A 177 -1.52 9.41 43.59
CA ALA A 177 -2.48 9.20 44.69
C ALA A 177 -3.87 9.81 44.39
N ALA A 178 -3.93 11.00 43.79
CA ALA A 178 -5.18 11.63 43.35
C ALA A 178 -5.87 10.80 42.25
N GLY A 179 -5.12 10.32 41.25
CA GLY A 179 -5.66 9.41 40.24
C GLY A 179 -6.27 8.12 40.83
N GLU A 180 -5.57 7.52 41.76
CA GLU A 180 -6.05 6.30 42.43
C GLU A 180 -7.23 6.57 43.38
N ALA A 181 -7.22 7.70 44.11
CA ALA A 181 -8.33 8.10 44.97
C ALA A 181 -9.63 8.33 44.16
N ILE A 182 -9.55 9.00 43.02
CA ILE A 182 -10.70 9.21 42.13
C ILE A 182 -11.17 7.85 41.56
N ARG A 183 -10.27 6.96 41.19
CA ARG A 183 -10.60 5.62 40.68
C ARG A 183 -11.36 4.80 41.70
N ARG A 184 -10.91 4.83 42.97
CA ARG A 184 -11.58 4.10 44.07
C ARG A 184 -12.88 4.77 44.58
N ARG A 185 -13.26 5.93 44.00
CA ARG A 185 -14.41 6.71 44.43
C ARG A 185 -14.33 7.12 45.95
N ALA A 186 -13.13 7.31 46.42
CA ALA A 186 -12.87 7.69 47.83
C ALA A 186 -13.45 9.07 48.20
N VAL A 187 -13.74 9.92 47.16
CA VAL A 187 -14.37 11.25 47.36
C VAL A 187 -15.63 11.31 46.49
N PRO A 188 -16.81 10.98 47.07
CA PRO A 188 -18.06 10.81 46.30
C PRO A 188 -18.50 12.03 45.50
N GLY A 189 -18.33 13.25 46.04
CA GLY A 189 -18.72 14.51 45.39
C GLY A 189 -17.90 14.82 44.12
N ILE A 190 -16.62 14.48 44.13
CA ILE A 190 -15.72 14.64 42.99
C ILE A 190 -15.90 13.47 42.00
N ALA A 191 -16.10 12.27 42.51
CA ALA A 191 -16.29 11.08 41.68
C ALA A 191 -17.53 11.16 40.80
N ALA A 192 -18.62 11.76 41.26
CA ALA A 192 -19.86 11.93 40.48
C ALA A 192 -19.70 12.95 39.33
N ALA A 193 -18.94 14.02 39.54
CA ALA A 193 -18.68 15.06 38.53
C ALA A 193 -17.66 14.63 37.46
N TYR A 194 -16.69 13.74 37.83
CA TYR A 194 -15.56 13.35 36.97
C TYR A 194 -15.52 11.84 36.69
N SER A 195 -16.67 11.16 36.76
CA SER A 195 -16.78 9.71 36.53
C SER A 195 -16.47 9.24 35.11
N ASN A 196 -16.12 10.14 34.19
CA ASN A 196 -15.58 9.80 32.89
C ASN A 196 -14.25 9.07 33.11
N ALA A 197 -14.18 7.79 32.74
CA ALA A 197 -13.12 6.83 33.02
C ALA A 197 -11.69 7.22 32.57
N MET A 198 -11.50 8.40 32.00
CA MET A 198 -10.20 8.84 31.48
C MET A 198 -9.38 9.71 32.48
N ILE A 199 -10.02 10.42 33.41
CA ILE A 199 -9.32 11.36 34.32
C ILE A 199 -8.33 10.66 35.25
N PRO A 200 -8.66 9.54 35.90
CA PRO A 200 -7.67 8.82 36.73
C PRO A 200 -6.44 8.38 35.94
N GLY A 201 -6.67 7.89 34.72
CA GLY A 201 -5.58 7.45 33.85
C GLY A 201 -4.67 8.60 33.42
N VAL A 202 -5.22 9.78 33.12
CA VAL A 202 -4.47 10.98 32.74
C VAL A 202 -3.63 11.50 33.91
N LEU A 203 -4.18 11.53 35.13
CA LEU A 203 -3.44 11.93 36.32
C LEU A 203 -2.29 10.97 36.62
N THR A 204 -2.51 9.68 36.51
CA THR A 204 -1.47 8.67 36.67
C THR A 204 -0.40 8.77 35.58
N ALA A 205 -0.78 9.10 34.34
CA ALA A 205 0.17 9.35 33.26
C ALA A 205 1.02 10.61 33.52
N ALA A 206 0.41 11.71 33.99
CA ALA A 206 1.12 12.92 34.39
C ALA A 206 2.09 12.65 35.56
N ALA A 207 1.66 11.86 36.55
CA ALA A 207 2.51 11.41 37.65
C ALA A 207 3.73 10.63 37.16
N SER A 208 3.52 9.66 36.26
CA SER A 208 4.62 8.87 35.69
C SER A 208 5.61 9.74 34.93
N LEU A 209 5.11 10.66 34.08
CA LEU A 209 5.96 11.57 33.31
C LEU A 209 6.78 12.49 34.25
N THR A 210 6.16 13.02 35.31
CA THR A 210 6.85 13.84 36.32
C THR A 210 7.95 13.05 37.03
N LEU A 211 7.68 11.79 37.44
CA LEU A 211 8.66 10.94 38.10
C LEU A 211 9.83 10.56 37.17
N PHE A 212 9.55 10.29 35.88
CA PHE A 212 10.60 10.11 34.88
C PHE A 212 11.50 11.35 34.79
N GLY A 213 10.87 12.55 34.72
CA GLY A 213 11.60 13.82 34.67
C GLY A 213 12.45 14.06 35.92
N VAL A 214 11.97 13.71 37.11
CA VAL A 214 12.71 13.86 38.37
C VAL A 214 13.93 12.94 38.39
N VAL A 215 13.80 11.68 38.03
CA VAL A 215 14.92 10.73 38.03
C VAL A 215 15.95 11.14 36.99
N PHE A 216 15.51 11.56 35.78
CA PHE A 216 16.40 12.05 34.76
C PHE A 216 17.12 13.34 35.18
N ALA A 217 16.43 14.28 35.81
CA ALA A 217 17.05 15.52 36.33
C ALA A 217 18.06 15.21 37.45
N ALA A 218 17.77 14.26 38.35
CA ALA A 218 18.71 13.84 39.37
C ALA A 218 20.00 13.21 38.82
N TYR A 219 19.90 12.55 37.65
CA TYR A 219 21.03 11.95 36.93
C TYR A 219 21.74 12.96 36.02
N GLY A 220 21.01 13.51 35.02
CA GLY A 220 21.62 14.23 33.89
C GLY A 220 21.81 15.72 34.12
N ILE A 221 21.13 16.35 35.11
CA ILE A 221 21.24 17.77 35.41
C ILE A 221 22.04 18.00 36.69
N TYR A 222 21.76 17.22 37.73
CA TYR A 222 22.34 17.46 39.06
C TYR A 222 23.42 16.44 39.45
N GLU A 223 23.59 15.35 38.71
CA GLU A 223 24.60 14.31 38.93
C GLU A 223 24.55 13.69 40.35
N TYR A 224 23.37 13.71 41.00
CA TYR A 224 23.21 13.19 42.38
C TYR A 224 23.19 11.66 42.43
N ILE A 225 22.85 11.01 41.34
CA ILE A 225 22.80 9.56 41.25
C ILE A 225 23.61 9.07 40.05
N GLY A 226 24.32 7.98 40.26
CA GLY A 226 25.08 7.35 39.19
C GLY A 226 24.20 6.68 38.12
N PRO A 227 24.77 6.34 36.95
CA PRO A 227 24.01 5.78 35.82
C PRO A 227 23.27 4.50 36.17
N THR A 228 23.85 3.60 36.96
CA THR A 228 23.21 2.34 37.37
C THR A 228 21.97 2.59 38.23
N THR A 229 22.06 3.50 39.22
CA THR A 229 20.95 3.86 40.08
C THR A 229 19.84 4.54 39.29
N ALA A 230 20.19 5.47 38.40
CA ALA A 230 19.25 6.13 37.48
C ALA A 230 18.51 5.12 36.61
N PHE A 231 19.24 4.18 36.02
CA PHE A 231 18.65 3.11 35.21
C PHE A 231 17.64 2.28 36.00
N ILE A 232 17.99 1.84 37.20
CA ILE A 232 17.09 1.05 38.05
C ILE A 232 15.86 1.87 38.44
N MET A 233 16.01 3.15 38.79
CA MET A 233 14.89 4.01 39.16
C MET A 233 13.96 4.28 37.97
N LEU A 234 14.50 4.60 36.80
CA LEU A 234 13.69 4.78 35.57
C LEU A 234 12.97 3.48 35.17
N ALA A 235 13.66 2.32 35.29
CA ALA A 235 13.05 1.02 35.05
C ALA A 235 11.90 0.74 36.04
N LEU A 236 12.08 1.05 37.32
CA LEU A 236 11.02 0.90 38.31
C LEU A 236 9.82 1.79 37.99
N VAL A 237 10.01 3.05 37.63
CA VAL A 237 8.92 3.95 37.21
C VAL A 237 8.21 3.37 35.98
N ALA A 238 8.96 2.86 34.99
CA ALA A 238 8.40 2.27 33.78
C ALA A 238 7.55 1.02 34.10
N PHE A 239 8.09 0.09 34.91
CA PHE A 239 7.35 -1.13 35.30
C PHE A 239 6.16 -0.83 36.21
N ALA A 240 6.29 0.15 37.13
CA ALA A 240 5.15 0.61 37.94
C ALA A 240 4.05 1.20 37.05
N THR A 241 4.42 2.02 36.05
CA THR A 241 3.48 2.58 35.09
C THR A 241 2.79 1.47 34.28
N LEU A 242 3.55 0.48 33.83
CA LEU A 242 3.00 -0.67 33.11
C LEU A 242 2.07 -1.51 34.01
N GLY A 243 2.43 -1.71 35.29
CA GLY A 243 1.56 -2.38 36.29
C GLY A 243 0.26 -1.61 36.52
N LEU A 244 0.35 -0.28 36.70
CA LEU A 244 -0.82 0.58 36.85
C LEU A 244 -1.71 0.64 35.61
N SER A 245 -1.15 0.37 34.45
CA SER A 245 -1.91 0.33 33.19
C SER A 245 -2.98 -0.76 33.16
N LEU A 246 -2.77 -1.86 33.90
CA LEU A 246 -3.79 -2.92 34.07
C LEU A 246 -5.08 -2.40 34.73
N LEU A 247 -4.98 -1.29 35.48
CA LEU A 247 -6.10 -0.63 36.15
C LEU A 247 -6.65 0.56 35.35
N HIS A 248 -5.78 1.29 34.63
CA HIS A 248 -6.11 2.57 34.00
C HIS A 248 -6.19 2.51 32.47
N GLY A 249 -5.83 1.39 31.86
CA GLY A 249 -6.05 1.12 30.44
C GLY A 249 -4.82 1.32 29.55
N GLN A 250 -5.05 1.13 28.25
CA GLN A 250 -4.04 0.98 27.20
C GLN A 250 -3.09 2.18 27.03
N ALA A 251 -3.57 3.40 27.24
CA ALA A 251 -2.76 4.61 27.05
C ALA A 251 -1.59 4.67 28.05
N LEU A 252 -1.87 4.31 29.32
CA LEU A 252 -0.83 4.25 30.36
C LEU A 252 0.17 3.13 30.10
N ALA A 253 -0.28 2.01 29.53
CA ALA A 253 0.63 0.94 29.08
C ALA A 253 1.59 1.43 27.99
N GLY A 254 1.08 2.23 27.06
CA GLY A 254 1.92 2.87 26.02
C GLY A 254 2.98 3.79 26.61
N LEU A 255 2.62 4.58 27.63
CA LEU A 255 3.57 5.45 28.34
C LEU A 255 4.64 4.64 29.10
N GLY A 256 4.23 3.58 29.83
CA GLY A 256 5.17 2.70 30.53
C GLY A 256 6.13 1.98 29.57
N LEU A 257 5.61 1.51 28.43
CA LEU A 257 6.43 0.92 27.38
C LEU A 257 7.41 1.96 26.78
N PHE A 258 6.92 3.15 26.46
CA PHE A 258 7.77 4.23 25.94
C PHE A 258 8.88 4.58 26.96
N GLY A 259 8.53 4.73 28.24
CA GLY A 259 9.49 4.97 29.29
C GLY A 259 10.55 3.88 29.39
N SER A 260 10.15 2.60 29.34
CA SER A 260 11.12 1.49 29.38
C SER A 260 12.01 1.45 28.13
N MET A 261 11.47 1.74 26.96
CA MET A 261 12.25 1.74 25.71
C MET A 261 13.21 2.93 25.58
N ILE A 262 12.87 4.09 26.16
CA ILE A 262 13.74 5.28 26.10
C ILE A 262 14.80 5.29 27.22
N THR A 263 14.57 4.58 28.32
CA THR A 263 15.46 4.56 29.50
C THR A 263 16.92 4.28 29.13
N PRO A 264 17.26 3.24 28.32
CA PRO A 264 18.66 3.00 27.96
C PRO A 264 19.28 4.11 27.09
N ALA A 265 18.47 4.85 26.34
CA ALA A 265 18.95 5.98 25.52
C ALA A 265 19.25 7.24 26.34
N LEU A 266 18.59 7.38 27.49
CA LEU A 266 18.77 8.53 28.37
C LEU A 266 20.02 8.43 29.27
N ILE A 267 20.56 7.22 29.39
CA ILE A 267 21.68 6.97 30.30
C ILE A 267 22.93 6.62 29.48
N VAL A 268 23.87 7.56 29.45
CA VAL A 268 25.16 7.35 28.82
C VAL A 268 26.11 6.65 29.76
N THR A 269 26.68 5.51 29.34
CA THR A 269 27.71 4.78 30.07
C THR A 269 28.92 4.59 29.16
N GLU A 270 30.12 4.73 29.71
CA GLU A 270 31.37 4.52 28.97
C GLU A 270 31.56 3.07 28.51
N THR A 271 31.05 2.12 29.25
CA THR A 271 31.11 0.68 28.92
C THR A 271 29.72 0.06 28.97
N PRO A 272 28.93 0.13 27.90
CA PRO A 272 27.59 -0.42 27.88
C PRO A 272 27.60 -1.95 27.89
N ASN A 273 26.89 -2.55 28.83
CA ASN A 273 26.69 -4.00 28.85
C ASN A 273 25.52 -4.38 27.94
N ILE A 274 25.81 -4.97 26.79
CA ILE A 274 24.82 -5.28 25.75
C ILE A 274 23.86 -6.39 26.18
N TRP A 275 24.32 -7.35 27.01
CA TRP A 275 23.42 -8.37 27.58
C TRP A 275 22.41 -7.75 28.57
N ALA A 276 22.87 -6.81 29.39
CA ALA A 276 21.96 -6.10 30.30
C ALA A 276 20.93 -5.25 29.52
N LEU A 277 21.37 -4.59 28.44
CA LEU A 277 20.51 -3.82 27.55
C LEU A 277 19.39 -4.68 26.92
N PHE A 278 19.77 -5.71 26.16
CA PHE A 278 18.79 -6.56 25.49
C PHE A 278 18.00 -7.46 26.45
N GLY A 279 18.60 -7.83 27.59
CA GLY A 279 17.90 -8.50 28.69
C GLY A 279 16.77 -7.63 29.25
N PHE A 280 17.06 -6.36 29.61
CA PHE A 280 16.06 -5.41 30.09
C PHE A 280 14.97 -5.13 29.06
N LEU A 281 15.34 -4.87 27.79
CA LEU A 281 14.39 -4.62 26.71
C LEU A 281 13.47 -5.84 26.47
N THR A 282 14.04 -7.05 26.53
CA THR A 282 13.26 -8.30 26.37
C THR A 282 12.29 -8.50 27.52
N VAL A 283 12.73 -8.27 28.77
CA VAL A 283 11.84 -8.36 29.97
C VAL A 283 10.71 -7.33 29.85
N SER A 284 11.03 -6.09 29.49
CA SER A 284 10.04 -5.01 29.26
C SER A 284 9.02 -5.39 28.17
N TRP A 285 9.52 -5.98 27.10
CA TRP A 285 8.69 -6.47 25.99
C TRP A 285 7.79 -7.63 26.44
N VAL A 286 8.32 -8.63 27.16
CA VAL A 286 7.54 -9.76 27.69
C VAL A 286 6.45 -9.27 28.64
N ALA A 287 6.80 -8.38 29.59
CA ALA A 287 5.84 -7.83 30.56
C ALA A 287 4.71 -7.09 29.82
N THR A 288 5.05 -6.29 28.81
CA THR A 288 4.08 -5.58 27.98
C THR A 288 3.20 -6.55 27.18
N ALA A 289 3.78 -7.59 26.59
CA ALA A 289 3.06 -8.59 25.80
C ALA A 289 2.08 -9.41 26.69
N LEU A 290 2.50 -9.78 27.89
CA LEU A 290 1.65 -10.48 28.86
C LEU A 290 0.51 -9.60 29.39
N ALA A 291 0.78 -8.34 29.74
CA ALA A 291 -0.23 -7.37 30.14
C ALA A 291 -1.25 -7.13 29.01
N ALA A 292 -0.76 -6.97 27.79
CA ALA A 292 -1.59 -6.78 26.62
C ALA A 292 -2.45 -8.03 26.29
N ARG A 293 -1.93 -9.23 26.48
CA ARG A 293 -2.70 -10.48 26.37
C ARG A 293 -3.83 -10.56 27.39
N TYR A 294 -3.54 -10.22 28.65
CA TYR A 294 -4.53 -10.23 29.72
C TYR A 294 -5.66 -9.24 29.46
N GLN A 295 -5.32 -8.02 29.02
CA GLN A 295 -6.26 -6.93 28.74
C GLN A 295 -6.78 -6.93 27.29
N ARG A 296 -6.37 -7.87 26.45
CA ARG A 296 -6.73 -7.99 25.02
C ARG A 296 -6.36 -6.76 24.17
N TRP A 297 -5.29 -6.05 24.53
CA TRP A 297 -4.81 -4.90 23.73
C TRP A 297 -4.08 -5.35 22.48
N LYS A 298 -4.27 -4.61 21.38
CA LYS A 298 -3.65 -4.91 20.07
C LYS A 298 -2.52 -3.93 19.70
N VAL A 299 -2.61 -2.68 20.15
CA VAL A 299 -1.69 -1.61 19.75
C VAL A 299 -0.40 -1.65 20.58
N VAL A 300 -0.49 -1.76 21.89
CA VAL A 300 0.68 -1.71 22.79
C VAL A 300 1.70 -2.81 22.49
N PRO A 301 1.32 -4.10 22.31
CA PRO A 301 2.30 -5.13 21.96
C PRO A 301 2.93 -4.91 20.58
N ALA A 302 2.18 -4.34 19.63
CA ALA A 302 2.76 -3.96 18.33
C ALA A 302 3.82 -2.86 18.50
N LEU A 303 3.57 -1.86 19.36
CA LEU A 303 4.56 -0.84 19.72
C LEU A 303 5.78 -1.44 20.43
N GLY A 304 5.58 -2.44 21.30
CA GLY A 304 6.66 -3.19 21.96
C GLY A 304 7.56 -3.89 20.95
N ASN A 305 6.97 -4.54 19.94
CA ASN A 305 7.72 -5.15 18.83
C ASN A 305 8.55 -4.12 18.05
N ILE A 306 7.93 -2.97 17.78
CA ILE A 306 8.59 -1.85 17.11
C ILE A 306 9.77 -1.33 17.93
N GLY A 307 9.56 -1.07 19.23
CA GLY A 307 10.58 -0.56 20.12
C GLY A 307 11.80 -1.50 20.22
N LEU A 308 11.55 -2.79 20.45
CA LEU A 308 12.61 -3.79 20.50
C LEU A 308 13.33 -3.94 19.15
N GLY A 309 12.58 -3.90 18.05
CA GLY A 309 13.16 -3.93 16.70
C GLY A 309 14.03 -2.72 16.41
N LEU A 310 13.60 -1.51 16.78
CA LEU A 310 14.38 -0.28 16.62
C LEU A 310 15.70 -0.34 17.39
N TRP A 311 15.68 -0.85 18.63
CA TRP A 311 16.89 -1.06 19.41
C TRP A 311 17.83 -2.08 18.74
N ALA A 312 17.28 -3.20 18.26
CA ALA A 312 18.08 -4.21 17.58
C ALA A 312 18.73 -3.69 16.29
N VAL A 313 17.97 -3.01 15.44
CA VAL A 313 18.47 -2.36 14.22
C VAL A 313 19.46 -1.24 14.55
N GLY A 314 19.10 -0.36 15.49
CA GLY A 314 19.92 0.78 15.89
C GLY A 314 21.29 0.33 16.45
N TYR A 315 21.30 -0.67 17.32
CA TYR A 315 22.54 -1.25 17.85
C TYR A 315 23.40 -1.86 16.73
N THR A 316 22.79 -2.66 15.86
CA THR A 316 23.49 -3.31 14.75
C THR A 316 24.13 -2.30 13.80
N MET A 317 23.46 -1.15 13.57
CA MET A 317 23.93 -0.13 12.64
C MET A 317 24.91 0.89 13.25
N ALA A 318 24.80 1.12 14.56
CA ALA A 318 25.60 2.15 15.25
C ALA A 318 26.89 1.61 15.86
N SER A 319 27.00 0.29 16.12
CA SER A 319 28.15 -0.30 16.80
C SER A 319 29.27 -0.68 15.84
N ASN A 320 30.51 -0.47 16.24
CA ASN A 320 31.70 -0.92 15.49
C ASN A 320 31.93 -2.43 15.61
N THR A 321 31.47 -3.02 16.73
CA THR A 321 31.48 -4.46 16.97
C THR A 321 30.11 -4.88 17.50
N VAL A 322 29.48 -5.85 16.86
CA VAL A 322 28.15 -6.33 17.18
C VAL A 322 28.22 -7.68 17.88
N LEU A 323 27.75 -7.73 19.13
CA LEU A 323 27.47 -8.99 19.82
C LEU A 323 26.11 -9.50 19.32
N ALA A 324 26.12 -10.55 18.49
CA ALA A 324 24.91 -11.07 17.88
C ALA A 324 24.04 -11.88 18.86
N GLU A 325 24.65 -12.49 19.88
CA GLU A 325 23.99 -13.40 20.82
C GLU A 325 22.86 -12.73 21.61
N PRO A 326 23.02 -11.53 22.24
CA PRO A 326 21.93 -10.87 22.96
C PRO A 326 20.84 -10.38 22.04
N VAL A 327 21.18 -9.95 20.82
CA VAL A 327 20.19 -9.55 19.79
C VAL A 327 19.39 -10.77 19.33
N LEU A 328 20.08 -11.88 19.03
CA LEU A 328 19.44 -13.14 18.65
C LEU A 328 18.51 -13.66 19.77
N PHE A 329 18.95 -13.57 21.03
CA PHE A 329 18.12 -13.91 22.18
C PHE A 329 16.82 -13.13 22.23
N ALA A 330 16.89 -11.81 22.05
CA ALA A 330 15.72 -10.94 22.04
C ALA A 330 14.75 -11.26 20.87
N LEU A 331 15.29 -11.50 19.66
CA LEU A 331 14.49 -11.85 18.48
C LEU A 331 13.87 -13.25 18.59
N LEU A 332 14.60 -14.21 19.12
CA LEU A 332 14.06 -15.56 19.41
C LEU A 332 12.96 -15.50 20.48
N ALA A 333 13.11 -14.63 21.48
CA ALA A 333 12.05 -14.38 22.45
C ALA A 333 10.79 -13.82 21.77
N MET A 334 10.93 -12.95 20.77
CA MET A 334 9.78 -12.49 19.97
C MET A 334 9.13 -13.64 19.19
N ILE A 335 9.90 -14.51 18.54
CA ILE A 335 9.37 -15.71 17.84
C ILE A 335 8.65 -16.62 18.84
N ALA A 336 9.26 -16.87 20.00
CA ALA A 336 8.66 -17.64 21.07
C ALA A 336 7.35 -17.01 21.58
N GLY A 337 7.31 -15.69 21.68
CA GLY A 337 6.10 -14.95 22.04
C GLY A 337 4.95 -15.16 21.04
N LEU A 338 5.26 -15.19 19.73
CA LEU A 338 4.25 -15.51 18.72
C LEU A 338 3.73 -16.95 18.84
N ILE A 339 4.52 -17.87 19.42
CA ILE A 339 4.11 -19.26 19.65
C ILE A 339 3.28 -19.40 20.94
N TRP A 340 3.72 -18.78 22.05
CA TRP A 340 3.17 -19.05 23.39
C TRP A 340 2.31 -17.94 23.97
N ILE A 341 2.69 -16.67 23.75
CA ILE A 341 1.91 -15.54 24.25
C ILE A 341 0.68 -15.32 23.37
N TRP A 342 0.81 -15.51 22.05
CA TRP A 342 -0.26 -15.31 21.07
C TRP A 342 -0.60 -16.62 20.31
N PRO A 343 -1.03 -17.70 21.02
CA PRO A 343 -1.41 -18.94 20.36
C PRO A 343 -2.71 -18.74 19.57
N GLY A 344 -2.82 -19.41 18.43
CA GLY A 344 -3.95 -19.30 17.49
C GLY A 344 -5.33 -19.52 18.10
N LYS A 345 -5.41 -20.40 19.13
CA LYS A 345 -6.67 -20.68 19.84
C LYS A 345 -7.30 -19.46 20.54
N VAL A 346 -6.50 -18.47 20.93
CA VAL A 346 -7.02 -17.19 21.48
C VAL A 346 -7.75 -16.38 20.41
N HIS A 347 -7.50 -16.67 19.14
CA HIS A 347 -8.07 -15.95 18.00
C HIS A 347 -9.18 -16.72 17.30
N GLU A 348 -9.25 -18.04 17.47
CA GLU A 348 -10.38 -18.85 16.99
C GLU A 348 -11.69 -18.41 17.63
N HIS A 349 -11.67 -18.02 18.90
CA HIS A 349 -12.84 -17.47 19.60
C HIS A 349 -13.35 -16.13 19.05
N PHE A 350 -12.51 -15.37 18.32
CA PHE A 350 -12.93 -14.15 17.64
C PHE A 350 -13.41 -14.39 16.20
N ALA A 351 -13.17 -15.59 15.66
CA ALA A 351 -13.64 -16.00 14.32
C ALA A 351 -15.07 -16.59 14.38
N ASP A 352 -15.49 -17.08 15.56
CA ASP A 352 -16.82 -17.65 15.75
C ASP A 352 -17.93 -16.59 15.85
N GLU A 353 -17.57 -15.30 16.04
CA GLU A 353 -18.48 -14.18 15.82
C GLU A 353 -18.50 -13.77 14.34
N LYS A 354 -18.72 -14.71 13.45
CA LYS A 354 -19.25 -14.33 12.14
C LYS A 354 -20.63 -13.75 12.33
N PRO A 355 -20.90 -12.51 11.86
CA PRO A 355 -22.28 -12.03 11.81
C PRO A 355 -23.11 -13.08 11.05
N PRO A 356 -24.35 -13.37 11.49
CA PRO A 356 -25.20 -14.32 10.79
C PRO A 356 -25.26 -13.88 9.34
N VAL A 357 -24.86 -14.78 8.44
CA VAL A 357 -24.95 -14.58 7.00
C VAL A 357 -26.43 -14.36 6.71
N THR A 358 -26.84 -13.15 6.48
CA THR A 358 -28.15 -12.83 5.93
C THR A 358 -28.19 -13.48 4.56
N GLU A 359 -29.19 -14.32 4.34
CA GLU A 359 -29.36 -15.13 3.10
C GLU A 359 -29.47 -14.31 1.80
N GLY A 360 -29.27 -12.99 1.85
CA GLY A 360 -29.26 -12.07 0.68
C GLY A 360 -27.90 -11.74 0.10
N ASP A 361 -26.76 -12.08 0.77
CA ASP A 361 -25.42 -11.86 0.25
C ASP A 361 -24.86 -13.10 -0.49
N ALA A 362 -25.68 -13.61 -1.44
CA ALA A 362 -25.24 -14.63 -2.35
C ALA A 362 -24.13 -14.09 -3.25
N ALA A 363 -22.90 -14.54 -2.91
CA ALA A 363 -21.80 -14.73 -3.85
C ALA A 363 -21.15 -13.49 -4.49
N LYS A 364 -20.58 -12.60 -3.69
CA LYS A 364 -19.24 -12.12 -4.09
C LYS A 364 -18.24 -13.23 -3.78
N PRO A 365 -17.39 -13.68 -4.73
CA PRO A 365 -16.37 -14.66 -4.42
C PRO A 365 -15.49 -14.08 -3.30
N ALA A 366 -15.66 -14.59 -2.10
CA ALA A 366 -14.88 -14.17 -0.95
C ALA A 366 -13.42 -14.32 -1.34
N ASN A 367 -12.65 -13.24 -1.29
CA ASN A 367 -11.21 -13.30 -1.50
C ASN A 367 -10.62 -13.97 -0.27
N HIS A 368 -10.71 -15.31 -0.21
CA HIS A 368 -10.20 -16.13 0.89
C HIS A 368 -8.76 -15.79 1.27
N LEU A 369 -7.97 -15.29 0.32
CA LEU A 369 -6.61 -14.83 0.57
C LEU A 369 -6.61 -13.54 1.40
N LEU A 370 -7.46 -12.56 1.08
CA LEU A 370 -7.53 -11.30 1.83
C LEU A 370 -8.09 -11.51 3.24
N GLU A 371 -9.12 -12.34 3.40
CA GLU A 371 -9.61 -12.73 4.72
C GLU A 371 -8.53 -13.42 5.54
N PHE A 372 -7.77 -14.30 4.90
CA PHE A 372 -6.67 -15.01 5.54
C PHE A 372 -5.55 -14.05 5.99
N LEU A 373 -5.16 -13.08 5.16
CA LEU A 373 -4.16 -12.08 5.48
C LEU A 373 -4.62 -11.08 6.54
N ALA A 374 -5.92 -10.83 6.64
CA ALA A 374 -6.51 -9.91 7.60
C ALA A 374 -6.79 -10.54 8.98
N ARG A 375 -6.55 -11.85 9.16
CA ARG A 375 -6.81 -12.56 10.42
C ARG A 375 -6.02 -11.98 11.60
N PRO A 376 -6.68 -11.85 12.77
CA PRO A 376 -6.00 -11.42 13.99
C PRO A 376 -4.96 -12.46 14.47
N PRO A 377 -3.86 -12.02 15.11
CA PRO A 377 -3.51 -10.66 15.47
C PRO A 377 -2.60 -10.00 14.43
N LEU A 378 -3.20 -9.41 13.41
CA LEU A 378 -2.48 -8.82 12.27
C LEU A 378 -1.33 -7.90 12.70
N ALA A 379 -1.61 -6.89 13.54
CA ALA A 379 -0.62 -5.89 13.93
C ALA A 379 0.58 -6.49 14.69
N ILE A 380 0.33 -7.48 15.55
CA ILE A 380 1.38 -8.11 16.37
C ILE A 380 2.28 -8.99 15.51
N ASN A 381 1.67 -9.84 14.66
CA ASN A 381 2.43 -10.72 13.76
C ASN A 381 3.24 -9.93 12.74
N LEU A 382 2.65 -8.86 12.19
CA LEU A 382 3.29 -8.01 11.19
C LEU A 382 4.48 -7.26 11.79
N THR A 383 4.28 -6.58 12.94
CA THR A 383 5.35 -5.78 13.55
C THR A 383 6.49 -6.63 14.09
N ALA A 384 6.19 -7.80 14.69
CA ALA A 384 7.24 -8.71 15.16
C ALA A 384 8.04 -9.28 13.98
N SER A 385 7.37 -9.75 12.94
CA SER A 385 8.06 -10.30 11.75
C SER A 385 8.90 -9.23 11.06
N LEU A 386 8.37 -8.01 10.93
CA LEU A 386 9.09 -6.88 10.35
C LEU A 386 10.34 -6.52 11.16
N ALA A 387 10.21 -6.43 12.49
CA ALA A 387 11.34 -6.14 13.39
C ALA A 387 12.46 -7.18 13.24
N ILE A 388 12.10 -8.48 13.21
CA ILE A 388 13.06 -9.58 13.05
C ILE A 388 13.76 -9.49 11.70
N VAL A 389 13.00 -9.28 10.64
CA VAL A 389 13.56 -9.23 9.27
C VAL A 389 14.44 -8.01 9.07
N LEU A 390 14.02 -6.83 9.53
CA LEU A 390 14.84 -5.62 9.42
C LEU A 390 16.15 -5.76 10.20
N THR A 391 16.13 -6.40 11.38
CA THR A 391 17.36 -6.66 12.13
C THR A 391 18.25 -7.66 11.41
N ALA A 392 17.68 -8.72 10.82
CA ALA A 392 18.45 -9.68 10.03
C ALA A 392 19.13 -9.02 8.82
N LEU A 393 18.39 -8.15 8.10
CA LEU A 393 18.94 -7.37 6.99
C LEU A 393 20.01 -6.37 7.46
N ALA A 394 19.80 -5.72 8.61
CA ALA A 394 20.78 -4.80 9.20
C ALA A 394 22.08 -5.52 9.59
N MET A 395 21.98 -6.75 10.10
CA MET A 395 23.17 -7.56 10.42
C MET A 395 23.99 -7.92 9.17
N LEU A 396 23.31 -8.20 8.04
CA LEU A 396 24.02 -8.47 6.78
C LEU A 396 24.62 -7.21 6.15
N ALA A 397 23.95 -6.07 6.34
CA ALA A 397 24.36 -4.79 5.81
C ALA A 397 25.42 -4.07 6.68
N SER A 398 25.65 -4.56 7.91
CA SER A 398 26.59 -3.93 8.84
C SER A 398 28.03 -4.17 8.39
N SER A 399 28.82 -3.12 8.36
CA SER A 399 30.29 -3.18 8.18
C SER A 399 31.03 -3.54 9.46
N ALA A 400 30.33 -3.68 10.58
CA ALA A 400 30.90 -4.00 11.89
C ALA A 400 31.35 -5.45 11.97
N GLY A 401 32.37 -5.73 12.80
CA GLY A 401 32.71 -7.10 13.20
C GLY A 401 31.57 -7.71 14.02
N ILE A 402 31.01 -8.84 13.58
CA ILE A 402 29.93 -9.54 14.26
C ILE A 402 30.49 -10.78 14.97
N SER A 403 30.11 -10.99 16.25
CA SER A 403 30.59 -12.10 17.09
C SER A 403 30.26 -13.49 16.53
N MET A 404 29.11 -13.63 15.85
CA MET A 404 28.65 -14.83 15.15
C MET A 404 28.64 -14.60 13.64
N HIS A 405 28.82 -15.66 12.86
CA HIS A 405 28.72 -15.54 11.40
C HIS A 405 27.32 -15.03 10.99
N PRO A 406 27.21 -13.87 10.30
CA PRO A 406 25.93 -13.21 10.04
C PRO A 406 24.92 -14.11 9.29
N ALA A 407 25.40 -14.88 8.31
CA ALA A 407 24.56 -15.79 7.54
C ALA A 407 23.90 -16.88 8.41
N PHE A 408 24.58 -17.33 9.47
CA PHE A 408 24.01 -18.31 10.41
C PHE A 408 22.87 -17.69 11.23
N VAL A 409 23.07 -16.49 11.79
CA VAL A 409 22.05 -15.78 12.56
C VAL A 409 20.81 -15.53 11.71
N VAL A 410 21.04 -15.05 10.50
CA VAL A 410 19.95 -14.76 9.53
C VAL A 410 19.23 -16.04 9.12
N ALA A 411 19.97 -17.14 8.84
CA ALA A 411 19.37 -18.42 8.47
C ALA A 411 18.47 -18.98 9.61
N VAL A 412 18.93 -18.91 10.86
CA VAL A 412 18.15 -19.34 12.03
C VAL A 412 16.84 -18.55 12.15
N LEU A 413 16.91 -17.24 12.00
CA LEU A 413 15.71 -16.37 12.07
C LEU A 413 14.72 -16.64 10.92
N ILE A 414 15.22 -16.76 9.69
CA ILE A 414 14.39 -17.02 8.51
C ILE A 414 13.72 -18.39 8.59
N ILE A 415 14.49 -19.43 8.90
CA ILE A 415 13.96 -20.80 9.02
C ILE A 415 12.98 -20.88 10.20
N GLY A 416 13.28 -20.22 11.33
CA GLY A 416 12.39 -20.15 12.46
C GLY A 416 11.03 -19.50 12.13
N LEU A 417 11.04 -18.36 11.43
CA LEU A 417 9.83 -17.71 10.97
C LEU A 417 9.07 -18.55 9.92
N ALA A 418 9.79 -19.17 8.97
CA ALA A 418 9.18 -20.01 7.93
C ALA A 418 8.56 -21.27 8.55
N ALA A 419 9.23 -21.93 9.48
CA ALA A 419 8.73 -23.10 10.20
C ALA A 419 7.50 -22.75 11.04
N LEU A 420 7.52 -21.59 11.74
CA LEU A 420 6.35 -21.07 12.45
C LEU A 420 5.18 -20.86 11.49
N GLY A 421 5.43 -20.22 10.34
CA GLY A 421 4.46 -19.98 9.29
C GLY A 421 3.86 -21.26 8.71
N ALA A 422 4.68 -22.28 8.42
CA ALA A 422 4.23 -23.59 7.95
C ALA A 422 3.49 -24.38 9.05
N GLY A 423 3.89 -24.16 10.29
CA GLY A 423 3.38 -24.86 11.47
C GLY A 423 2.07 -24.35 12.05
N ARG A 424 1.66 -23.11 11.80
CA ARG A 424 0.52 -22.47 12.46
C ARG A 424 -0.34 -21.66 11.48
N LEU A 425 -1.66 -21.89 11.48
CA LEU A 425 -2.61 -21.23 10.56
C LEU A 425 -2.68 -19.71 10.73
N HIS A 426 -2.41 -19.20 11.91
CA HIS A 426 -2.42 -17.75 12.20
C HIS A 426 -1.09 -17.04 11.92
N ALA A 427 0.00 -17.79 11.71
CA ALA A 427 1.35 -17.24 11.51
C ALA A 427 1.64 -16.98 10.02
N VAL A 428 0.72 -16.33 9.34
CA VAL A 428 0.80 -16.00 7.90
C VAL A 428 1.89 -14.96 7.64
N TRP A 429 1.92 -13.90 8.42
CA TRP A 429 2.89 -12.83 8.27
C TRP A 429 4.33 -13.27 8.54
N PRO A 430 4.62 -14.10 9.57
CA PRO A 430 5.92 -14.73 9.69
C PRO A 430 6.39 -15.48 8.45
N ALA A 431 5.50 -16.24 7.79
CA ALA A 431 5.84 -16.95 6.55
C ALA A 431 6.14 -16.01 5.39
N ILE A 432 5.36 -14.94 5.23
CA ILE A 432 5.56 -13.92 4.18
C ILE A 432 6.89 -13.20 4.41
N PHE A 433 7.13 -12.71 5.62
CA PHE A 433 8.37 -12.00 5.93
C PHE A 433 9.60 -12.90 5.87
N ALA A 434 9.51 -14.17 6.29
CA ALA A 434 10.58 -15.14 6.10
C ALA A 434 10.92 -15.32 4.61
N SER A 435 9.90 -15.37 3.76
CA SER A 435 10.06 -15.53 2.31
C SER A 435 10.73 -14.29 1.68
N LEU A 436 10.28 -13.10 2.06
CA LEU A 436 10.88 -11.85 1.61
C LEU A 436 12.31 -11.68 2.12
N ALA A 437 12.56 -12.06 3.39
CA ALA A 437 13.88 -12.03 3.98
C ALA A 437 14.84 -13.02 3.30
N ALA A 438 14.38 -14.24 2.96
CA ALA A 438 15.20 -15.21 2.25
C ALA A 438 15.68 -14.66 0.89
N LEU A 439 14.78 -14.04 0.13
CA LEU A 439 15.10 -13.41 -1.15
C LEU A 439 16.00 -12.18 -0.96
N GLY A 440 15.69 -11.30 -0.01
CA GLY A 440 16.47 -10.10 0.26
C GLY A 440 17.87 -10.41 0.79
N CYS A 441 18.00 -11.36 1.73
CA CYS A 441 19.30 -11.78 2.26
C CYS A 441 20.17 -12.47 1.20
N ALA A 442 19.57 -13.31 0.35
CA ALA A 442 20.28 -13.92 -0.76
C ALA A 442 20.86 -12.87 -1.72
N ASN A 443 20.06 -11.82 -2.01
CA ASN A 443 20.52 -10.74 -2.87
C ASN A 443 21.63 -9.90 -2.22
N ILE A 444 21.54 -9.60 -0.91
CA ILE A 444 22.58 -8.86 -0.19
C ILE A 444 23.86 -9.67 -0.09
N LEU A 445 23.75 -10.97 0.18
CA LEU A 445 24.93 -11.87 0.23
C LEU A 445 25.58 -12.03 -1.14
N ALA A 446 24.80 -11.94 -2.22
CA ALA A 446 25.31 -11.98 -3.57
C ALA A 446 26.12 -10.72 -3.92
N GLN A 447 25.61 -9.56 -3.51
CA GLN A 447 26.27 -8.27 -3.73
C GLN A 447 27.38 -8.03 -2.70
N ASN A 448 28.41 -8.87 -2.70
CA ASN A 448 29.51 -8.83 -1.73
C ASN A 448 30.24 -7.47 -1.60
N ASN A 449 30.01 -6.54 -2.49
CA ASN A 449 30.63 -5.21 -2.49
C ASN A 449 29.72 -4.13 -1.95
N LEU A 450 28.51 -4.46 -1.44
CA LEU A 450 27.57 -3.45 -0.93
C LEU A 450 27.34 -2.27 -1.91
N GLU A 451 27.58 -2.47 -3.22
CA GLU A 451 27.46 -1.40 -4.22
C GLU A 451 26.06 -0.78 -4.23
N PHE A 452 25.05 -1.59 -3.97
CA PHE A 452 23.69 -1.06 -3.78
C PHE A 452 23.59 -0.09 -2.60
N LEU A 453 24.32 -0.34 -1.51
CA LEU A 453 24.35 0.55 -0.33
C LEU A 453 25.41 1.64 -0.46
N SER A 454 26.48 1.43 -1.25
CA SER A 454 27.49 2.47 -1.52
C SER A 454 26.96 3.59 -2.40
N THR A 455 25.95 3.36 -3.21
CA THR A 455 25.22 4.42 -3.94
C THR A 455 24.49 5.39 -2.99
N PHE A 456 24.25 5.00 -1.75
CA PHE A 456 23.58 5.82 -0.73
C PHE A 456 24.54 6.41 0.33
N GLY A 457 25.83 6.12 0.28
CA GLY A 457 26.82 6.70 1.20
C GLY A 457 28.22 6.20 0.91
N SER A 458 29.18 7.12 0.81
CA SER A 458 30.60 6.82 0.63
C SER A 458 31.15 6.10 1.88
N ALA A 459 31.03 4.80 1.93
CA ALA A 459 31.69 3.98 2.93
C ALA A 459 32.91 3.30 2.29
N ALA A 460 34.03 3.38 2.99
CA ALA A 460 35.26 2.69 2.61
C ALA A 460 34.99 1.20 2.40
N THR A 461 35.45 0.68 1.28
CA THR A 461 35.40 -0.75 0.95
C THR A 461 35.99 -1.59 2.07
N PRO A 462 35.26 -2.51 2.71
CA PRO A 462 35.86 -3.49 3.59
C PRO A 462 36.80 -4.36 2.77
N ALA A 463 37.96 -4.68 3.34
CA ALA A 463 38.89 -5.60 2.73
C ALA A 463 38.14 -6.88 2.30
N SER A 464 38.19 -7.21 1.03
CA SER A 464 37.54 -8.36 0.44
C SER A 464 37.98 -9.64 1.15
N ILE A 465 37.14 -10.15 2.06
CA ILE A 465 37.23 -11.54 2.44
C ILE A 465 36.86 -12.30 1.16
N ALA A 466 37.80 -13.09 0.65
CA ALA A 466 37.54 -13.95 -0.50
C ALA A 466 36.43 -14.92 -0.12
N VAL A 467 35.21 -14.61 -0.54
CA VAL A 467 34.03 -15.41 -0.23
C VAL A 467 33.96 -16.55 -1.23
N ASP A 468 33.81 -17.76 -0.73
CA ASP A 468 33.62 -18.92 -1.59
C ASP A 468 32.21 -18.84 -2.26
N HIS A 469 32.17 -18.30 -3.45
CA HIS A 469 30.97 -18.15 -4.25
C HIS A 469 30.22 -19.48 -4.46
N SER A 470 30.94 -20.62 -4.46
CA SER A 470 30.32 -21.94 -4.62
C SER A 470 29.52 -22.34 -3.40
N LEU A 471 29.96 -21.99 -2.20
CA LEU A 471 29.27 -22.23 -0.95
C LEU A 471 28.00 -21.36 -0.86
N GLN A 472 28.10 -20.09 -1.19
CA GLN A 472 26.94 -19.17 -1.16
C GLN A 472 25.88 -19.57 -2.17
N ALA A 473 26.27 -19.91 -3.40
CA ALA A 473 25.37 -20.44 -4.41
C ALA A 473 24.66 -21.72 -3.94
N SER A 474 25.40 -22.59 -3.25
CA SER A 474 24.84 -23.85 -2.71
C SER A 474 23.88 -23.60 -1.56
N ILE A 475 24.21 -22.71 -0.62
CA ILE A 475 23.32 -22.32 0.48
C ILE A 475 22.03 -21.73 -0.07
N THR A 476 22.11 -20.84 -1.07
CA THR A 476 20.95 -20.21 -1.68
C THR A 476 20.03 -21.25 -2.34
N ARG A 477 20.58 -22.22 -3.09
CA ARG A 477 19.80 -23.32 -3.71
C ARG A 477 19.21 -24.26 -2.66
N ILE A 478 19.96 -24.61 -1.61
CA ILE A 478 19.46 -25.45 -0.50
C ILE A 478 18.30 -24.75 0.22
N MET A 479 18.42 -23.45 0.50
CA MET A 479 17.34 -22.67 1.09
C MET A 479 16.07 -22.74 0.22
N GLY A 480 16.22 -22.62 -1.10
CA GLY A 480 15.08 -22.78 -2.03
C GLY A 480 14.43 -24.17 -1.92
N ILE A 481 15.22 -25.24 -1.82
CA ILE A 481 14.71 -26.60 -1.63
C ILE A 481 13.97 -26.72 -0.28
N VAL A 482 14.50 -26.14 0.79
CA VAL A 482 13.86 -26.15 2.13
C VAL A 482 12.49 -25.47 2.07
N PHE A 483 12.39 -24.29 1.44
CA PHE A 483 11.10 -23.62 1.26
C PHE A 483 10.13 -24.44 0.40
N LEU A 484 10.61 -25.12 -0.64
CA LEU A 484 9.79 -26.01 -1.49
C LEU A 484 9.22 -27.16 -0.66
N LEU A 485 10.04 -27.81 0.17
CA LEU A 485 9.59 -28.90 1.03
C LEU A 485 8.58 -28.43 2.07
N PHE A 486 8.81 -27.29 2.71
CA PHE A 486 7.85 -26.68 3.63
C PHE A 486 6.53 -26.37 2.93
N ALA A 487 6.57 -25.85 1.72
CA ALA A 487 5.38 -25.52 0.95
C ALA A 487 4.57 -26.77 0.59
N VAL A 488 5.21 -27.78 0.03
CA VAL A 488 4.53 -29.05 -0.36
C VAL A 488 3.89 -29.69 0.87
N GLU A 489 4.60 -29.74 2.01
CA GLU A 489 4.10 -30.34 3.23
C GLU A 489 2.99 -29.50 3.89
N ALA A 490 3.12 -28.17 3.89
CA ALA A 490 2.09 -27.27 4.40
C ALA A 490 0.79 -27.38 3.59
N ILE A 491 0.90 -27.42 2.26
CA ILE A 491 -0.24 -27.62 1.36
C ILE A 491 -0.89 -28.98 1.64
N ARG A 492 -0.09 -30.04 1.71
CA ARG A 492 -0.60 -31.42 1.93
C ARG A 492 -1.39 -31.55 3.22
N ARG A 493 -0.88 -30.97 4.33
CA ARG A 493 -1.49 -31.18 5.67
C ARG A 493 -2.65 -30.25 5.98
N ARG A 494 -2.73 -29.08 5.37
CA ARG A 494 -3.58 -28.00 5.90
C ARG A 494 -4.55 -27.37 4.90
N THR A 495 -4.40 -27.60 3.59
CA THR A 495 -5.28 -27.01 2.57
C THR A 495 -6.73 -27.45 2.76
N SER A 496 -6.99 -28.70 3.12
CA SER A 496 -8.36 -29.17 3.39
C SER A 496 -9.03 -28.45 4.56
N ARG A 497 -8.24 -27.94 5.53
CA ARG A 497 -8.74 -27.14 6.67
C ARG A 497 -8.89 -25.67 6.32
N ASP A 498 -8.01 -25.15 5.47
CA ASP A 498 -7.94 -23.75 5.11
C ASP A 498 -7.37 -23.57 3.69
N ALA A 499 -8.25 -23.24 2.76
CA ALA A 499 -7.89 -23.01 1.36
C ALA A 499 -6.99 -21.76 1.16
N GLY A 500 -7.15 -20.73 2.02
CA GLY A 500 -6.31 -19.53 2.00
C GLY A 500 -4.87 -19.84 2.39
N PHE A 501 -4.69 -20.69 3.40
CA PHE A 501 -3.37 -21.18 3.82
C PHE A 501 -2.69 -21.98 2.71
N GLY A 502 -3.42 -22.90 2.07
CA GLY A 502 -2.89 -23.66 0.94
C GLY A 502 -2.49 -22.76 -0.23
N THR A 503 -3.29 -21.72 -0.49
CA THR A 503 -3.00 -20.72 -1.53
C THR A 503 -1.73 -19.94 -1.25
N LEU A 504 -1.55 -19.45 -0.02
CA LEU A 504 -0.34 -18.74 0.40
C LEU A 504 0.91 -19.60 0.25
N TRP A 505 0.85 -20.84 0.75
CA TRP A 505 2.01 -21.74 0.68
C TRP A 505 2.31 -22.23 -0.74
N ALA A 506 1.30 -22.30 -1.61
CA ALA A 506 1.52 -22.51 -3.04
C ALA A 506 2.26 -21.32 -3.67
N LEU A 507 1.93 -20.08 -3.29
CA LEU A 507 2.65 -18.89 -3.73
C LEU A 507 4.10 -18.89 -3.22
N ILE A 508 4.32 -19.14 -1.92
CA ILE A 508 5.65 -19.21 -1.33
C ILE A 508 6.49 -20.29 -2.01
N GLY A 509 5.94 -21.51 -2.15
CA GLY A 509 6.64 -22.64 -2.78
C GLY A 509 6.91 -22.47 -4.26
N SER A 510 6.18 -21.58 -4.94
CA SER A 510 6.44 -21.24 -6.34
C SER A 510 7.43 -20.09 -6.50
N ILE A 511 7.30 -19.03 -5.69
CA ILE A 511 8.08 -17.80 -5.86
C ILE A 511 9.46 -17.92 -5.21
N VAL A 512 9.55 -18.42 -3.97
CA VAL A 512 10.79 -18.37 -3.21
C VAL A 512 11.87 -19.30 -3.79
N PRO A 513 11.59 -20.59 -4.07
CA PRO A 513 12.61 -21.47 -4.66
C PRO A 513 13.11 -20.98 -6.02
N VAL A 514 12.20 -20.52 -6.87
CA VAL A 514 12.54 -19.98 -8.18
C VAL A 514 13.32 -18.67 -8.04
N GLY A 515 12.87 -17.75 -7.17
CA GLY A 515 13.56 -16.48 -6.93
C GLY A 515 14.97 -16.65 -6.40
N LEU A 516 15.17 -17.55 -5.44
CA LEU A 516 16.50 -17.90 -4.94
C LEU A 516 17.38 -18.55 -6.04
N GLY A 517 16.78 -19.39 -6.89
CA GLY A 517 17.45 -19.94 -8.05
C GLY A 517 17.88 -18.88 -9.06
N VAL A 518 17.02 -17.88 -9.31
CA VAL A 518 17.33 -16.74 -10.20
C VAL A 518 18.46 -15.90 -9.61
N ILE A 519 18.37 -15.52 -8.33
CA ILE A 519 19.46 -14.77 -7.64
C ILE A 519 20.77 -15.55 -7.73
N SER A 520 20.74 -16.85 -7.40
CA SER A 520 21.94 -17.71 -7.47
C SER A 520 22.50 -17.81 -8.89
N PHE A 521 21.65 -17.87 -9.91
CA PHE A 521 22.06 -17.95 -11.32
C PHE A 521 22.67 -16.63 -11.81
N VAL A 522 22.03 -15.50 -11.50
CA VAL A 522 22.49 -14.17 -11.94
C VAL A 522 23.82 -13.81 -11.31
N GLU A 523 24.00 -14.11 -10.02
CA GLU A 523 25.18 -13.67 -9.26
C GLU A 523 26.35 -14.66 -9.30
N TYR A 524 26.06 -15.96 -9.37
CA TYR A 524 27.07 -17.01 -9.27
C TYR A 524 27.12 -17.95 -10.48
N GLY A 525 26.13 -17.86 -11.37
CA GLY A 525 25.98 -18.76 -12.50
C GLY A 525 26.81 -18.36 -13.71
N ASN A 526 27.00 -19.31 -14.61
CA ASN A 526 27.56 -19.03 -15.93
C ASN A 526 26.41 -18.59 -16.87
N LEU A 527 26.33 -17.29 -17.15
CA LEU A 527 25.29 -16.71 -17.99
C LEU A 527 25.28 -17.21 -19.44
N THR A 528 26.33 -17.85 -19.90
CA THR A 528 26.39 -18.45 -21.25
C THR A 528 25.73 -19.84 -21.27
N ARG A 529 26.06 -20.70 -20.31
CA ARG A 529 25.47 -22.04 -20.13
C ARG A 529 25.81 -22.61 -18.76
N ASP A 530 24.78 -22.85 -17.94
CA ASP A 530 24.93 -23.40 -16.59
C ASP A 530 24.04 -24.64 -16.37
N TRP A 531 24.66 -25.81 -16.40
CA TRP A 531 23.95 -27.08 -16.23
C TRP A 531 23.43 -27.29 -14.82
N LEU A 532 24.09 -26.74 -13.80
CA LEU A 532 23.71 -26.93 -12.41
C LEU A 532 22.42 -26.13 -12.07
N HIS A 533 22.37 -24.87 -12.49
CA HIS A 533 21.16 -24.06 -12.34
C HIS A 533 20.03 -24.53 -13.25
N ALA A 534 20.36 -25.08 -14.42
CA ALA A 534 19.38 -25.70 -15.29
C ALA A 534 18.76 -26.96 -14.64
N ALA A 535 19.56 -27.81 -14.04
CA ALA A 535 19.09 -28.99 -13.32
C ALA A 535 18.22 -28.60 -12.09
N TYR A 536 18.66 -27.57 -11.36
CA TYR A 536 17.89 -27.02 -10.24
C TYR A 536 16.51 -26.50 -10.70
N GLY A 537 16.45 -25.67 -11.76
CA GLY A 537 15.21 -25.15 -12.32
C GLY A 537 14.29 -26.27 -12.83
N LEU A 538 14.86 -27.24 -13.52
CA LEU A 538 14.14 -28.43 -14.01
C LEU A 538 13.54 -29.24 -12.85
N ALA A 539 14.34 -29.49 -11.80
CA ALA A 539 13.86 -30.25 -10.62
C ALA A 539 12.71 -29.53 -9.92
N ILE A 540 12.82 -28.19 -9.71
CA ILE A 540 11.73 -27.39 -9.13
C ILE A 540 10.48 -27.45 -10.03
N GLY A 541 10.64 -27.23 -11.34
CA GLY A 541 9.54 -27.29 -12.31
C GLY A 541 8.82 -28.63 -12.28
N LEU A 542 9.56 -29.74 -12.25
CA LEU A 542 8.99 -31.08 -12.18
C LEU A 542 8.30 -31.36 -10.84
N VAL A 543 8.91 -30.97 -9.71
CA VAL A 543 8.32 -31.18 -8.38
C VAL A 543 7.01 -30.38 -8.23
N LEU A 544 6.99 -29.11 -8.67
CA LEU A 544 5.79 -28.27 -8.60
C LEU A 544 4.68 -28.77 -9.52
N PHE A 545 5.03 -29.21 -10.75
CA PHE A 545 4.06 -29.79 -11.66
C PHE A 545 3.52 -31.13 -11.14
N GLY A 546 4.39 -31.98 -10.59
CA GLY A 546 4.02 -33.25 -9.95
C GLY A 546 3.14 -33.05 -8.72
N ALA A 547 3.44 -32.02 -7.88
CA ALA A 547 2.61 -31.64 -6.75
C ALA A 547 1.23 -31.15 -7.21
N ALA A 548 1.17 -30.29 -8.24
CA ALA A 548 -0.09 -29.86 -8.85
C ALA A 548 -0.93 -31.07 -9.34
N TYR A 549 -0.31 -31.98 -10.06
CA TYR A 549 -0.96 -33.19 -10.55
C TYR A 549 -1.43 -34.12 -9.42
N ARG A 550 -0.63 -34.24 -8.33
CA ARG A 550 -0.96 -35.08 -7.15
C ARG A 550 -2.12 -34.51 -6.36
N PHE A 551 -2.15 -33.17 -6.16
CA PHE A 551 -3.20 -32.50 -5.40
C PHE A 551 -4.52 -32.38 -6.19
N ASP A 552 -4.48 -32.26 -7.51
CA ASP A 552 -5.68 -32.28 -8.36
C ASP A 552 -6.46 -33.59 -8.24
N ARG A 553 -5.77 -34.73 -7.94
CA ARG A 553 -6.41 -36.01 -7.73
C ARG A 553 -7.31 -36.11 -6.48
N SER A 554 -7.12 -35.18 -5.51
CA SER A 554 -7.98 -35.15 -4.30
C SER A 554 -9.40 -34.69 -4.60
N SER A 555 -9.62 -34.02 -5.74
CA SER A 555 -10.92 -33.50 -6.20
C SER A 555 -11.59 -32.53 -5.22
N GLU A 556 -10.89 -32.09 -4.14
CA GLU A 556 -11.42 -31.14 -3.18
C GLU A 556 -11.33 -29.71 -3.74
N PRO A 557 -12.39 -28.89 -3.63
CA PRO A 557 -12.40 -27.49 -4.12
C PRO A 557 -11.29 -26.62 -3.51
N ALA A 558 -10.88 -26.94 -2.28
CA ALA A 558 -9.83 -26.22 -1.56
C ALA A 558 -8.47 -26.22 -2.28
N PHE A 559 -8.17 -27.28 -3.05
CA PHE A 559 -6.92 -27.42 -3.79
C PHE A 559 -6.91 -26.75 -5.16
N GLN A 560 -8.03 -26.29 -5.70
CA GLN A 560 -8.09 -25.71 -7.05
C GLN A 560 -7.16 -24.50 -7.22
N ARG A 561 -7.15 -23.56 -6.25
CA ARG A 561 -6.26 -22.40 -6.31
C ARG A 561 -4.79 -22.77 -6.10
N PRO A 562 -4.40 -23.54 -5.08
CA PRO A 562 -3.05 -24.08 -4.94
C PRO A 562 -2.54 -24.77 -6.21
N VAL A 563 -3.31 -25.67 -6.82
CA VAL A 563 -2.94 -26.37 -8.06
C VAL A 563 -2.61 -25.38 -9.18
N ASN A 564 -3.45 -24.38 -9.39
CA ASN A 564 -3.20 -23.37 -10.43
C ASN A 564 -1.91 -22.59 -10.18
N ILE A 565 -1.61 -22.23 -8.92
CA ILE A 565 -0.40 -21.51 -8.56
C ILE A 565 0.85 -22.39 -8.75
N LEU A 566 0.78 -23.66 -8.35
CA LEU A 566 1.87 -24.61 -8.55
C LEU A 566 2.16 -24.85 -10.05
N VAL A 567 1.15 -24.83 -10.91
CA VAL A 567 1.30 -24.90 -12.36
C VAL A 567 2.08 -23.68 -12.87
N VAL A 568 1.75 -22.48 -12.41
CA VAL A 568 2.52 -21.27 -12.75
C VAL A 568 3.95 -21.36 -12.21
N GLY A 569 4.11 -21.82 -10.97
CA GLY A 569 5.42 -22.05 -10.36
C GLY A 569 6.28 -23.04 -11.16
N SER A 570 5.66 -24.11 -11.67
CA SER A 570 6.38 -25.07 -12.52
C SER A 570 6.89 -24.44 -13.82
N PHE A 571 6.09 -23.59 -14.45
CA PHE A 571 6.52 -22.81 -15.62
C PHE A 571 7.72 -21.92 -15.29
N LEU A 572 7.71 -21.23 -14.12
CA LEU A 572 8.83 -20.40 -13.70
C LEU A 572 10.10 -21.23 -13.44
N GLY A 573 9.98 -22.45 -12.92
CA GLY A 573 11.10 -23.38 -12.78
C GLY A 573 11.69 -23.79 -14.14
N PHE A 574 10.86 -24.16 -15.10
CA PHE A 574 11.31 -24.46 -16.46
C PHE A 574 11.84 -23.22 -17.19
N LEU A 575 11.31 -22.05 -16.89
CA LEU A 575 11.82 -20.79 -17.41
C LEU A 575 13.28 -20.53 -16.96
N LEU A 576 13.58 -20.80 -15.67
CA LEU A 576 14.95 -20.73 -15.17
C LEU A 576 15.85 -21.74 -15.92
N THR A 577 15.36 -22.94 -16.21
CA THR A 577 16.09 -23.94 -17.02
C THR A 577 16.42 -23.41 -18.41
N ILE A 578 15.46 -22.78 -19.09
CA ILE A 578 15.68 -22.17 -20.41
C ILE A 578 16.74 -21.09 -20.33
N HIS A 579 16.67 -20.17 -19.36
CA HIS A 579 17.64 -19.09 -19.22
C HIS A 579 19.05 -19.60 -18.84
N ALA A 580 19.14 -20.67 -18.06
CA ALA A 580 20.41 -21.27 -17.71
C ALA A 580 21.10 -22.00 -18.88
N LEU A 581 20.34 -22.48 -19.87
CA LEU A 581 20.90 -23.24 -21.01
C LEU A 581 21.02 -22.44 -22.29
N THR A 582 20.23 -21.35 -22.43
CA THR A 582 20.10 -20.60 -23.68
C THR A 582 20.08 -19.08 -23.44
N ASN A 583 20.48 -18.34 -24.45
CA ASN A 583 20.48 -16.86 -24.41
C ASN A 583 19.99 -16.29 -25.76
N GLY A 584 19.84 -14.98 -25.84
CA GLY A 584 19.49 -14.25 -27.06
C GLY A 584 18.18 -14.74 -27.70
N LEU A 585 18.25 -15.04 -28.99
CA LEU A 585 17.12 -15.43 -29.81
C LEU A 585 16.48 -16.77 -29.39
N ALA A 586 17.29 -17.74 -29.02
CA ALA A 586 16.81 -19.06 -28.60
C ALA A 586 15.91 -18.95 -27.36
N THR A 587 16.34 -18.21 -26.34
CA THR A 587 15.55 -17.98 -25.13
C THR A 587 14.23 -17.27 -25.47
N THR A 588 14.27 -16.25 -26.32
CA THR A 588 13.07 -15.49 -26.72
C THR A 588 12.03 -16.34 -27.45
N ILE A 589 12.45 -17.37 -28.20
CA ILE A 589 11.55 -18.31 -28.88
C ILE A 589 11.10 -19.44 -27.95
N LEU A 590 11.98 -19.98 -27.10
CA LEU A 590 11.65 -21.14 -26.26
C LEU A 590 10.67 -20.78 -25.13
N ILE A 591 10.65 -19.55 -24.63
CA ILE A 591 9.70 -19.09 -23.60
C ILE A 591 8.25 -19.22 -24.09
N PRO A 592 7.82 -18.59 -25.19
CA PRO A 592 6.44 -18.71 -25.65
C PRO A 592 6.14 -20.11 -26.21
N LEU A 593 7.13 -20.87 -26.67
CA LEU A 593 6.97 -22.29 -27.04
C LEU A 593 6.63 -23.14 -25.81
N LEU A 594 7.32 -22.92 -24.69
CA LEU A 594 6.97 -23.56 -23.42
C LEU A 594 5.54 -23.18 -23.01
N GLY A 595 5.17 -21.89 -23.06
CA GLY A 595 3.81 -21.43 -22.79
C GLY A 595 2.76 -22.10 -23.71
N PHE A 596 3.09 -22.28 -24.98
CA PHE A 596 2.23 -22.97 -25.94
C PHE A 596 2.03 -24.47 -25.60
N ILE A 597 3.07 -25.14 -25.06
CA ILE A 597 2.96 -26.52 -24.55
C ILE A 597 1.93 -26.59 -23.42
N TYR A 598 1.92 -25.61 -22.51
CA TYR A 598 0.90 -25.52 -21.46
C TYR A 598 -0.51 -25.30 -22.06
N VAL A 599 -0.65 -24.48 -23.09
CA VAL A 599 -1.95 -24.34 -23.81
C VAL A 599 -2.42 -25.67 -24.40
N LEU A 600 -1.53 -26.46 -24.97
CA LEU A 600 -1.89 -27.80 -25.44
C LEU A 600 -2.36 -28.70 -24.30
N GLY A 601 -1.85 -28.53 -23.09
CA GLY A 601 -2.29 -29.18 -21.87
C GLY A 601 -3.76 -28.96 -21.53
N THR A 602 -4.35 -27.83 -21.96
CA THR A 602 -5.78 -27.51 -21.73
C THR A 602 -6.73 -28.52 -22.40
N ARG A 603 -6.25 -29.26 -23.40
CA ARG A 603 -7.02 -30.34 -24.05
C ARG A 603 -7.18 -31.57 -23.17
N ARG A 604 -6.32 -31.76 -22.16
CA ARG A 604 -6.33 -32.92 -21.25
C ARG A 604 -6.79 -32.60 -19.83
N ARG A 605 -6.59 -31.33 -19.39
CA ARG A 605 -6.89 -30.85 -18.04
C ARG A 605 -7.56 -29.49 -18.11
N SER A 606 -8.60 -29.30 -17.32
CA SER A 606 -9.37 -28.05 -17.22
C SER A 606 -8.78 -27.05 -16.21
N TRP A 607 -7.45 -27.03 -16.05
CA TRP A 607 -6.82 -26.09 -15.13
C TRP A 607 -6.75 -24.70 -15.75
N PRO A 608 -7.36 -23.68 -15.15
CA PRO A 608 -7.34 -22.33 -15.69
C PRO A 608 -5.93 -21.76 -15.87
N ALA A 609 -4.98 -22.14 -14.98
CA ALA A 609 -3.61 -21.68 -15.04
C ALA A 609 -2.88 -22.05 -16.33
N LEU A 610 -3.22 -23.15 -16.97
CA LEU A 610 -2.56 -23.61 -18.22
C LEU A 610 -2.67 -22.55 -19.32
N ALA A 611 -3.80 -21.90 -19.44
CA ALA A 611 -3.99 -20.81 -20.40
C ALA A 611 -3.30 -19.52 -19.97
N TRP A 612 -3.30 -19.22 -18.66
CA TRP A 612 -2.63 -18.04 -18.11
C TRP A 612 -1.10 -18.09 -18.18
N VAL A 613 -0.52 -19.30 -18.17
CA VAL A 613 0.92 -19.50 -18.36
C VAL A 613 1.38 -18.98 -19.73
N MET A 614 0.58 -19.16 -20.79
CA MET A 614 0.91 -18.58 -22.11
C MET A 614 0.89 -17.06 -22.07
N ALA A 615 -0.08 -16.47 -21.38
CA ALA A 615 -0.13 -15.03 -21.19
C ALA A 615 1.11 -14.51 -20.44
N LEU A 616 1.52 -15.21 -19.38
CA LEU A 616 2.73 -14.92 -18.63
C LEU A 616 3.99 -15.03 -19.51
N ALA A 617 4.10 -16.09 -20.30
CA ALA A 617 5.21 -16.29 -21.24
C ALA A 617 5.36 -15.12 -22.22
N LEU A 618 4.23 -14.64 -22.76
CA LEU A 618 4.22 -13.49 -23.67
C LEU A 618 4.58 -12.17 -22.96
N VAL A 619 4.13 -11.99 -21.72
CA VAL A 619 4.51 -10.80 -20.92
C VAL A 619 6.01 -10.81 -20.63
N ILE A 620 6.60 -11.96 -20.34
CA ILE A 620 8.05 -12.10 -20.13
C ILE A 620 8.81 -11.79 -21.43
N VAL A 621 8.34 -12.29 -22.56
CA VAL A 621 8.95 -11.96 -23.87
C VAL A 621 8.84 -10.48 -24.16
N LEU A 622 7.72 -9.84 -23.85
CA LEU A 622 7.57 -8.40 -23.97
C LEU A 622 8.57 -7.65 -23.07
N GLY A 623 8.76 -8.10 -21.82
CA GLY A 623 9.77 -7.55 -20.93
C GLY A 623 11.19 -7.68 -21.49
N ARG A 624 11.54 -8.83 -22.06
CA ARG A 624 12.84 -9.03 -22.74
C ARG A 624 13.03 -8.10 -23.92
N ILE A 625 12.01 -7.98 -24.75
CA ILE A 625 12.01 -7.10 -25.92
C ILE A 625 12.14 -5.64 -25.48
N ALA A 626 11.46 -5.25 -24.41
CA ALA A 626 11.54 -3.90 -23.85
C ALA A 626 12.94 -3.59 -23.28
N TRP A 627 13.56 -4.60 -22.66
CA TRP A 627 14.91 -4.47 -22.11
C TRP A 627 15.99 -4.43 -23.20
N GLU A 628 15.91 -5.34 -24.17
CA GLU A 628 16.84 -5.42 -25.31
C GLU A 628 16.07 -5.61 -26.61
N PRO A 629 15.70 -4.53 -27.29
CA PRO A 629 14.92 -4.58 -28.50
C PRO A 629 15.61 -5.34 -29.66
N THR A 630 16.92 -5.38 -29.66
CA THR A 630 17.70 -6.06 -30.69
C THR A 630 17.72 -7.58 -30.53
N ILE A 631 17.50 -8.09 -29.29
CA ILE A 631 17.47 -9.52 -28.92
C ILE A 631 18.84 -10.24 -29.06
N VAL A 632 19.57 -9.99 -30.15
CA VAL A 632 20.84 -10.61 -30.51
C VAL A 632 22.00 -9.61 -30.52
N GLY A 633 21.75 -8.38 -30.11
CA GLY A 633 22.66 -7.26 -30.25
C GLY A 633 22.60 -6.60 -31.63
N PRO A 634 22.86 -5.30 -31.71
CA PRO A 634 22.67 -4.51 -32.95
C PRO A 634 23.51 -5.00 -34.13
N GLN A 635 24.66 -5.61 -33.84
CA GLN A 635 25.60 -6.10 -34.86
C GLN A 635 25.19 -7.41 -35.52
N ASN A 636 24.29 -8.18 -34.89
CA ASN A 636 23.89 -9.53 -35.31
C ASN A 636 22.47 -9.57 -35.90
N LEU A 637 21.85 -8.43 -36.14
CA LEU A 637 20.45 -8.33 -36.62
C LEU A 637 20.29 -8.82 -38.04
N GLY A 638 21.31 -8.64 -38.88
CA GLY A 638 21.23 -8.78 -40.35
C GLY A 638 20.69 -7.50 -40.99
N THR A 639 21.16 -7.19 -42.16
CA THR A 639 20.82 -5.94 -42.87
C THR A 639 19.59 -6.04 -43.74
N THR A 640 19.03 -7.24 -43.95
CA THR A 640 17.82 -7.42 -44.75
C THR A 640 16.59 -6.86 -44.06
N PRO A 641 15.77 -6.04 -44.72
CA PRO A 641 14.70 -5.28 -44.10
C PRO A 641 13.63 -6.11 -43.36
N VAL A 642 13.31 -7.30 -43.81
CA VAL A 642 12.26 -8.15 -43.25
C VAL A 642 12.81 -9.46 -42.68
N PHE A 643 13.68 -10.13 -43.45
CA PHE A 643 14.21 -11.44 -43.08
C PHE A 643 15.50 -11.28 -42.25
N ASN A 644 15.31 -11.03 -40.97
CA ASN A 644 16.39 -10.80 -40.01
C ASN A 644 16.05 -11.44 -38.65
N ALA A 645 16.96 -11.33 -37.68
CA ALA A 645 16.77 -11.85 -36.35
C ALA A 645 15.53 -11.27 -35.63
N LEU A 646 15.13 -10.04 -35.95
CA LEU A 646 13.95 -9.39 -35.40
C LEU A 646 12.66 -10.11 -35.81
N LEU A 647 12.55 -10.53 -37.07
CA LEU A 647 11.38 -11.30 -37.52
C LEU A 647 11.24 -12.58 -36.72
N ALA A 648 12.32 -13.32 -36.49
CA ALA A 648 12.29 -14.53 -35.67
C ALA A 648 11.97 -14.23 -34.19
N GLY A 649 12.62 -13.21 -33.60
CA GLY A 649 12.47 -12.88 -32.20
C GLY A 649 11.15 -12.23 -31.81
N TYR A 650 10.53 -11.48 -32.73
CA TYR A 650 9.22 -10.84 -32.50
C TYR A 650 8.09 -11.64 -33.18
N GLY A 651 8.31 -12.12 -34.41
CA GLY A 651 7.28 -12.76 -35.21
C GLY A 651 6.90 -14.14 -34.72
N ILE A 652 7.84 -14.99 -34.27
CA ILE A 652 7.51 -16.33 -33.73
C ILE A 652 6.69 -16.22 -32.44
N PRO A 653 7.06 -15.41 -31.44
CA PRO A 653 6.21 -15.16 -30.29
C PRO A 653 4.82 -14.61 -30.66
N ALA A 654 4.75 -13.67 -31.64
CA ALA A 654 3.47 -13.16 -32.14
C ALA A 654 2.61 -14.25 -32.75
N LEU A 655 3.19 -15.10 -33.58
CA LEU A 655 2.50 -16.25 -34.19
C LEU A 655 1.96 -17.22 -33.13
N LEU A 656 2.78 -17.61 -32.16
CA LEU A 656 2.39 -18.49 -31.06
C LEU A 656 1.27 -17.86 -30.21
N ALA A 657 1.30 -16.53 -30.01
CA ALA A 657 0.26 -15.79 -29.32
C ALA A 657 -1.08 -15.86 -30.09
N VAL A 658 -1.05 -15.60 -31.41
CA VAL A 658 -2.23 -15.66 -32.27
C VAL A 658 -2.80 -17.07 -32.31
N VAL A 659 -1.96 -18.09 -32.49
CA VAL A 659 -2.40 -19.52 -32.49
C VAL A 659 -2.98 -19.92 -31.13
N SER A 660 -2.38 -19.49 -30.03
CA SER A 660 -2.88 -19.76 -28.69
C SER A 660 -4.24 -19.09 -28.44
N ALA A 661 -4.39 -17.83 -28.84
CA ALA A 661 -5.67 -17.11 -28.77
C ALA A 661 -6.75 -17.78 -29.62
N TRP A 662 -6.39 -18.32 -30.79
CA TRP A 662 -7.31 -19.07 -31.64
C TRP A 662 -7.71 -20.41 -31.06
N LEU A 663 -6.77 -21.17 -30.46
CA LEU A 663 -7.05 -22.43 -29.79
C LEU A 663 -7.99 -22.25 -28.57
N LEU A 664 -7.80 -21.16 -27.84
CA LEU A 664 -8.57 -20.82 -26.67
C LEU A 664 -9.85 -20.00 -26.96
N ARG A 665 -10.25 -19.85 -28.22
CA ARG A 665 -11.43 -19.06 -28.60
C ARG A 665 -12.75 -19.55 -27.98
N HIS A 666 -12.83 -20.84 -27.64
CA HIS A 666 -13.97 -21.46 -26.96
C HIS A 666 -13.75 -21.71 -25.46
N SER A 667 -12.68 -21.14 -24.90
CA SER A 667 -12.42 -21.24 -23.46
C SER A 667 -13.55 -20.56 -22.67
N PRO A 668 -14.03 -21.18 -21.58
CA PRO A 668 -15.02 -20.56 -20.70
C PRO A 668 -14.48 -19.32 -19.98
N ASP A 669 -13.18 -19.21 -19.79
CA ASP A 669 -12.55 -18.01 -19.22
C ASP A 669 -12.37 -16.93 -20.29
N LEU A 670 -13.36 -16.04 -20.36
CA LEU A 670 -13.34 -14.89 -21.27
C LEU A 670 -12.15 -13.95 -21.01
N ARG A 671 -11.63 -13.91 -19.77
CA ARG A 671 -10.56 -12.98 -19.38
C ARG A 671 -9.24 -13.39 -20.02
N VAL A 672 -8.85 -14.66 -19.90
CA VAL A 672 -7.61 -15.15 -20.49
C VAL A 672 -7.67 -15.07 -22.02
N ARG A 673 -8.82 -15.40 -22.60
CA ARG A 673 -9.02 -15.30 -24.05
C ARG A 673 -8.81 -13.87 -24.54
N ASN A 674 -9.47 -12.91 -23.92
CA ASN A 674 -9.36 -11.51 -24.31
C ASN A 674 -7.97 -10.94 -24.05
N PHE A 675 -7.33 -11.35 -22.95
CA PHE A 675 -5.98 -10.94 -22.63
C PHE A 675 -4.96 -11.47 -23.65
N LEU A 676 -5.07 -12.73 -24.04
CA LEU A 676 -4.22 -13.32 -25.09
C LEU A 676 -4.44 -12.65 -26.44
N GLN A 677 -5.68 -12.29 -26.77
CA GLN A 677 -5.98 -11.54 -28.00
C GLN A 677 -5.32 -10.14 -27.97
N ALA A 678 -5.34 -9.47 -26.82
CA ALA A 678 -4.66 -8.18 -26.67
C ALA A 678 -3.15 -8.32 -26.80
N LEU A 679 -2.54 -9.33 -26.13
CA LEU A 679 -1.11 -9.60 -26.24
C LEU A 679 -0.72 -9.99 -27.67
N ALA A 680 -1.52 -10.81 -28.35
CA ALA A 680 -1.29 -11.17 -29.74
C ALA A 680 -1.31 -9.92 -30.65
N SER A 681 -2.28 -9.05 -30.46
CA SER A 681 -2.37 -7.78 -31.20
C SER A 681 -1.17 -6.86 -30.92
N LEU A 682 -0.76 -6.76 -29.66
CA LEU A 682 0.40 -5.98 -29.26
C LEU A 682 1.70 -6.54 -29.87
N MET A 683 1.90 -7.87 -29.80
CA MET A 683 3.07 -8.53 -30.37
C MET A 683 3.17 -8.35 -31.88
N VAL A 684 2.03 -8.41 -32.58
CA VAL A 684 1.98 -8.15 -34.04
C VAL A 684 2.34 -6.70 -34.33
N LEU A 685 1.78 -5.75 -33.57
CA LEU A 685 2.11 -4.33 -33.73
C LEU A 685 3.59 -4.03 -33.48
N LEU A 686 4.16 -4.62 -32.42
CA LEU A 686 5.57 -4.48 -32.09
C LEU A 686 6.45 -5.08 -33.19
N THR A 687 6.08 -6.25 -33.72
CA THR A 687 6.79 -6.87 -34.84
C THR A 687 6.82 -5.94 -36.04
N LEU A 688 5.69 -5.37 -36.41
CA LEU A 688 5.62 -4.42 -37.52
C LEU A 688 6.42 -3.15 -37.23
N ALA A 689 6.28 -2.59 -36.04
CA ALA A 689 6.96 -1.36 -35.66
C ALA A 689 8.49 -1.50 -35.71
N ILE A 690 9.02 -2.60 -35.11
CA ILE A 690 10.48 -2.81 -35.10
C ILE A 690 11.04 -3.11 -36.48
N LEU A 691 10.31 -3.86 -37.32
CA LEU A 691 10.73 -4.14 -38.69
C LEU A 691 10.72 -2.87 -39.56
N VAL A 692 9.72 -2.01 -39.39
CA VAL A 692 9.67 -0.71 -40.06
C VAL A 692 10.83 0.17 -39.62
N ARG A 693 11.07 0.28 -38.29
CA ARG A 693 12.22 1.03 -37.76
C ARG A 693 13.55 0.53 -38.33
N HIS A 694 13.76 -0.80 -38.29
CA HIS A 694 14.98 -1.42 -38.83
C HIS A 694 15.15 -1.11 -40.33
N ALA A 695 14.06 -1.19 -41.10
CA ALA A 695 14.08 -0.89 -42.54
C ALA A 695 14.39 0.59 -42.80
N MET A 696 13.80 1.51 -42.02
CA MET A 696 14.03 2.95 -42.18
C MET A 696 15.42 3.40 -41.76
N ASN A 697 16.05 2.73 -40.80
CA ASN A 697 17.40 3.04 -40.34
C ASN A 697 18.49 2.29 -41.08
N GLY A 698 18.21 1.80 -42.31
CA GLY A 698 19.22 1.13 -43.15
C GLY A 698 19.74 -0.18 -42.58
N GLY A 699 18.99 -0.85 -41.73
CA GLY A 699 19.34 -2.12 -41.12
C GLY A 699 20.15 -2.02 -39.80
N VAL A 700 20.25 -0.84 -39.19
CA VAL A 700 20.93 -0.61 -37.93
C VAL A 700 19.96 0.00 -36.91
N LEU A 701 19.87 -0.61 -35.71
CA LEU A 701 19.08 -0.10 -34.58
C LEU A 701 19.97 0.53 -33.51
N ASN A 702 21.14 1.04 -33.90
CA ASN A 702 22.11 1.57 -32.94
C ASN A 702 21.93 3.10 -32.86
N ASP A 703 21.08 3.56 -31.91
CA ASP A 703 20.91 4.98 -31.63
C ASP A 703 21.58 5.35 -30.32
N ALA A 704 22.56 6.21 -30.43
CA ALA A 704 23.34 6.62 -29.29
C ALA A 704 22.58 7.52 -28.29
N VAL A 705 21.61 8.30 -28.75
CA VAL A 705 20.84 9.19 -27.86
C VAL A 705 19.39 9.26 -28.36
N PRO A 706 18.40 8.95 -27.53
CA PRO A 706 17.00 9.11 -27.89
C PRO A 706 16.68 10.60 -28.11
N THR A 707 16.05 10.94 -29.21
CA THR A 707 15.54 12.28 -29.49
C THR A 707 14.19 12.49 -28.78
N LEU A 708 13.81 13.74 -28.56
CA LEU A 708 12.47 14.06 -28.04
C LEU A 708 11.37 13.52 -28.96
N GLY A 709 11.59 13.57 -30.28
CA GLY A 709 10.64 13.04 -31.26
C GLY A 709 10.40 11.54 -31.12
N GLU A 710 11.47 10.78 -30.97
CA GLU A 710 11.41 9.32 -30.72
C GLU A 710 10.68 8.99 -29.44
N GLN A 711 11.04 9.65 -28.34
CA GLN A 711 10.43 9.46 -27.03
C GLN A 711 8.93 9.82 -27.05
N SER A 712 8.56 10.78 -27.89
CA SER A 712 7.16 11.17 -28.06
C SER A 712 6.33 10.07 -28.75
N ILE A 713 6.92 9.35 -29.71
CA ILE A 713 6.24 8.18 -30.31
C ILE A 713 5.99 7.09 -29.27
N TYR A 714 6.98 6.78 -28.42
CA TYR A 714 6.78 5.82 -27.32
C TYR A 714 5.71 6.28 -26.33
N THR A 715 5.69 7.56 -26.00
CA THR A 715 4.63 8.15 -25.13
C THR A 715 3.25 7.97 -25.78
N LEU A 716 3.11 8.29 -27.05
CA LEU A 716 1.86 8.13 -27.79
C LEU A 716 1.42 6.66 -27.87
N LEU A 717 2.35 5.74 -28.11
CA LEU A 717 2.07 4.30 -28.10
C LEU A 717 1.57 3.83 -26.73
N THR A 718 2.17 4.32 -25.65
CA THR A 718 1.75 3.96 -24.28
C THR A 718 0.37 4.54 -23.93
N ILE A 719 0.08 5.77 -24.35
CA ILE A 719 -1.26 6.38 -24.22
C ILE A 719 -2.28 5.59 -25.06
N GLY A 720 -1.93 5.25 -26.30
CA GLY A 720 -2.76 4.43 -27.18
C GLY A 720 -3.05 3.05 -26.57
N MET A 721 -2.05 2.41 -26.00
CA MET A 721 -2.21 1.14 -25.28
C MET A 721 -3.17 1.27 -24.08
N SER A 722 -3.09 2.36 -23.32
CA SER A 722 -4.06 2.63 -22.25
C SER A 722 -5.49 2.69 -22.79
N GLY A 723 -5.70 3.36 -23.93
CA GLY A 723 -7.00 3.45 -24.60
C GLY A 723 -7.50 2.10 -25.12
N VAL A 724 -6.62 1.30 -25.72
CA VAL A 724 -6.95 -0.06 -26.20
C VAL A 724 -7.34 -0.96 -25.01
N LEU A 725 -6.56 -0.99 -23.95
CA LEU A 725 -6.86 -1.79 -22.75
C LEU A 725 -8.18 -1.35 -22.10
N MET A 726 -8.48 -0.06 -22.10
CA MET A 726 -9.77 0.44 -21.60
C MET A 726 -10.93 0.00 -22.49
N THR A 727 -10.75 -0.03 -23.80
CA THR A 727 -11.75 -0.51 -24.76
C THR A 727 -12.02 -2.00 -24.58
N LEU A 728 -10.95 -2.78 -24.35
CA LEU A 728 -11.05 -4.22 -24.07
C LEU A 728 -11.77 -4.48 -22.73
N ASP A 729 -11.49 -3.67 -21.70
CA ASP A 729 -12.19 -3.75 -20.42
C ASP A 729 -13.70 -3.50 -20.56
N MET A 730 -14.08 -2.59 -21.43
CA MET A 730 -15.50 -2.31 -21.71
C MET A 730 -16.21 -3.44 -22.46
N LYS A 731 -15.47 -4.18 -23.32
CA LYS A 731 -16.03 -5.35 -24.04
C LYS A 731 -16.06 -6.62 -23.19
N SER A 732 -15.05 -6.79 -22.33
CA SER A 732 -14.88 -7.94 -21.45
C SER A 732 -14.25 -7.49 -20.15
N PRO A 733 -15.06 -7.15 -19.12
CA PRO A 733 -14.58 -6.64 -17.85
C PRO A 733 -13.51 -7.55 -17.22
N SER A 734 -12.31 -7.01 -17.02
CA SER A 734 -11.19 -7.70 -16.44
C SER A 734 -10.39 -6.77 -15.53
N PRO A 735 -10.00 -7.22 -14.32
CA PRO A 735 -9.10 -6.45 -13.48
C PRO A 735 -7.80 -6.05 -14.18
N ILE A 736 -7.25 -6.93 -15.02
CA ILE A 736 -6.01 -6.69 -15.77
C ILE A 736 -6.19 -5.54 -16.76
N PHE A 737 -7.24 -5.55 -17.56
CA PHE A 737 -7.53 -4.48 -18.51
C PHE A 737 -7.85 -3.17 -17.79
N ARG A 738 -8.61 -3.26 -16.68
CA ARG A 738 -8.97 -2.11 -15.88
C ARG A 738 -7.75 -1.43 -15.27
N TYR A 739 -6.96 -2.17 -14.50
CA TYR A 739 -5.77 -1.63 -13.82
C TYR A 739 -4.62 -1.40 -14.78
N GLY A 740 -4.44 -2.25 -15.79
CA GLY A 740 -3.42 -2.09 -16.82
C GLY A 740 -3.62 -0.83 -17.65
N SER A 741 -4.87 -0.48 -17.99
CA SER A 741 -5.14 0.79 -18.67
C SER A 741 -4.76 2.00 -17.81
N MET A 742 -5.04 1.94 -16.50
CA MET A 742 -4.67 3.01 -15.58
C MET A 742 -3.15 3.08 -15.38
N LEU A 743 -2.51 1.93 -15.22
CA LEU A 743 -1.05 1.84 -15.08
C LEU A 743 -0.34 2.39 -16.33
N ALA A 744 -0.75 1.98 -17.52
CA ALA A 744 -0.17 2.49 -18.77
C ALA A 744 -0.31 4.01 -18.88
N GLY A 745 -1.50 4.56 -18.56
CA GLY A 745 -1.70 6.01 -18.52
C GLY A 745 -0.80 6.72 -17.51
N CYS A 746 -0.64 6.16 -16.31
CA CYS A 746 0.25 6.72 -15.28
C CYS A 746 1.73 6.61 -15.68
N LEU A 747 2.17 5.48 -16.24
CA LEU A 747 3.55 5.31 -16.71
C LEU A 747 3.88 6.29 -17.83
N ALA A 748 2.95 6.52 -18.75
CA ALA A 748 3.12 7.53 -19.77
C ALA A 748 3.25 8.95 -19.17
N ILE A 749 2.52 9.28 -18.09
CA ILE A 749 2.67 10.55 -17.36
C ILE A 749 4.06 10.65 -16.72
N VAL A 750 4.52 9.61 -16.06
CA VAL A 750 5.88 9.58 -15.48
C VAL A 750 6.92 9.78 -16.57
N ASN A 751 6.77 9.10 -17.71
CA ASN A 751 7.65 9.27 -18.86
C ASN A 751 7.65 10.71 -19.38
N VAL A 752 6.49 11.33 -19.54
CA VAL A 752 6.37 12.73 -19.91
C VAL A 752 7.08 13.64 -18.91
N LEU A 753 6.83 13.44 -17.62
CA LEU A 753 7.45 14.26 -16.57
C LEU A 753 8.98 14.14 -16.62
N VAL A 754 9.52 12.93 -16.70
CA VAL A 754 10.98 12.71 -16.68
C VAL A 754 11.61 13.05 -18.02
N ALA A 755 11.13 12.45 -19.11
CA ALA A 755 11.78 12.58 -20.42
C ALA A 755 11.47 13.93 -21.09
N HIS A 756 10.19 14.30 -21.22
CA HIS A 756 9.81 15.48 -22.00
C HIS A 756 10.09 16.80 -21.27
N PHE A 757 9.92 16.85 -19.93
CA PHE A 757 10.11 18.09 -19.18
C PHE A 757 11.54 18.31 -18.70
N PHE A 758 12.29 17.23 -18.42
CA PHE A 758 13.64 17.36 -17.89
C PHE A 758 14.71 16.84 -18.85
N VAL A 759 14.75 15.52 -19.13
CA VAL A 759 15.92 14.88 -19.78
C VAL A 759 16.08 15.28 -21.24
N LEU A 760 14.98 15.32 -22.00
CA LEU A 760 14.98 15.58 -23.46
C LEU A 760 14.30 16.88 -23.82
N ASN A 761 14.12 17.79 -22.87
CA ASN A 761 13.55 19.09 -23.18
C ASN A 761 14.52 19.90 -24.02
N PRO A 762 14.11 20.38 -25.20
CA PRO A 762 14.97 21.17 -26.09
C PRO A 762 15.54 22.44 -25.46
N TYR A 763 14.89 22.90 -24.38
CA TYR A 763 15.42 24.03 -23.59
C TYR A 763 16.72 23.68 -22.85
N PHE A 764 16.90 22.42 -22.41
CA PHE A 764 18.09 21.96 -21.72
C PHE A 764 19.07 21.25 -22.64
N THR A 765 18.56 20.52 -23.64
CA THR A 765 19.41 19.72 -24.56
C THR A 765 19.99 20.51 -25.72
N GLY A 766 19.42 21.66 -26.04
CA GLY A 766 19.79 22.42 -27.22
C GLY A 766 19.37 21.75 -28.53
N GLU A 767 18.51 20.73 -28.48
CA GLU A 767 18.00 20.05 -29.68
C GLU A 767 17.25 21.05 -30.57
N ASN A 768 17.60 21.09 -31.85
CA ASN A 768 16.97 22.00 -32.81
C ASN A 768 15.51 21.63 -33.01
N THR A 769 14.62 22.60 -32.79
CA THR A 769 13.17 22.38 -32.87
C THR A 769 12.65 22.31 -34.32
N GLY A 770 13.48 22.61 -35.32
CA GLY A 770 13.11 22.56 -36.76
C GLY A 770 12.62 23.90 -37.30
N ARG A 771 12.66 24.06 -38.65
CA ARG A 771 12.39 25.33 -39.33
C ARG A 771 10.93 25.81 -39.26
N TRP A 772 9.99 24.89 -39.34
CA TRP A 772 8.58 25.22 -39.43
C TRP A 772 7.99 25.78 -38.14
N PRO A 773 7.25 26.87 -38.15
CA PRO A 773 6.71 27.49 -36.92
C PRO A 773 5.78 26.58 -36.14
N PHE A 774 4.93 25.81 -36.78
CA PHE A 774 3.92 24.96 -36.17
C PHE A 774 4.28 23.48 -36.27
N PHE A 775 4.69 22.99 -37.45
CA PHE A 775 5.07 21.58 -37.65
C PHE A 775 6.53 21.36 -37.27
N ASN A 776 6.78 21.25 -35.98
CA ASN A 776 8.11 21.18 -35.41
C ASN A 776 8.19 20.14 -34.29
N LEU A 777 9.37 19.99 -33.71
CA LEU A 777 9.62 19.04 -32.62
C LEU A 777 8.71 19.28 -31.40
N LEU A 778 8.35 20.53 -31.10
CA LEU A 778 7.47 20.86 -29.98
C LEU A 778 6.03 20.36 -30.19
N LEU A 779 5.56 20.35 -31.47
CA LEU A 779 4.26 19.75 -31.82
C LEU A 779 4.23 18.27 -31.44
N ILE A 780 5.25 17.51 -31.83
CA ILE A 780 5.35 16.07 -31.59
C ILE A 780 5.64 15.81 -30.11
N GLY A 781 6.50 16.63 -29.52
CA GLY A 781 6.96 16.47 -28.13
C GLY A 781 5.91 16.79 -27.08
N TYR A 782 5.05 17.76 -27.32
CA TYR A 782 4.15 18.29 -26.29
C TYR A 782 2.69 18.33 -26.75
N LEU A 783 2.36 18.90 -27.92
CA LEU A 783 0.96 19.08 -28.29
C LEU A 783 0.26 17.77 -28.63
N LEU A 784 0.89 16.90 -29.42
CA LEU A 784 0.30 15.60 -29.77
C LEU A 784 0.11 14.70 -28.55
N PRO A 785 1.09 14.50 -27.66
CA PRO A 785 0.85 13.78 -26.40
C PRO A 785 -0.21 14.46 -25.54
N GLY A 786 -0.24 15.81 -25.49
CA GLY A 786 -1.27 16.57 -24.78
C GLY A 786 -2.68 16.32 -25.30
N ALA A 787 -2.85 16.33 -26.63
CA ALA A 787 -4.11 16.00 -27.28
C ALA A 787 -4.51 14.53 -27.08
N ALA A 788 -3.54 13.61 -27.11
CA ALA A 788 -3.77 12.19 -26.82
C ALA A 788 -4.26 11.97 -25.38
N TYR A 789 -3.66 12.66 -24.40
CA TYR A 789 -4.13 12.62 -23.01
C TYR A 789 -5.51 13.23 -22.85
N ALA A 790 -5.80 14.36 -23.51
CA ALA A 790 -7.14 14.96 -23.49
C ALA A 790 -8.19 14.02 -24.09
N GLY A 791 -7.86 13.36 -25.22
CA GLY A 791 -8.71 12.33 -25.83
C GLY A 791 -8.91 11.12 -24.92
N LEU A 792 -7.85 10.63 -24.27
CA LEU A 792 -7.93 9.52 -23.32
C LEU A 792 -8.75 9.91 -22.08
N ALA A 793 -8.58 11.12 -21.56
CA ALA A 793 -9.36 11.64 -20.43
C ALA A 793 -10.86 11.73 -20.80
N PHE A 794 -11.18 12.23 -21.98
CA PHE A 794 -12.54 12.27 -22.48
C PHE A 794 -13.14 10.86 -22.62
N TYR A 795 -12.41 9.93 -23.20
CA TYR A 795 -12.83 8.54 -23.36
C TYR A 795 -13.01 7.82 -22.00
N ALA A 796 -12.20 8.17 -20.99
CA ALA A 796 -12.22 7.58 -19.64
C ALA A 796 -13.38 8.09 -18.77
N ARG A 797 -14.10 9.16 -19.15
CA ARG A 797 -15.21 9.71 -18.37
C ARG A 797 -16.31 8.68 -18.20
N GLY A 798 -16.81 8.54 -16.95
CA GLY A 798 -17.82 7.55 -16.58
C GLY A 798 -17.33 6.09 -16.59
N LYS A 799 -16.12 5.80 -17.09
CA LYS A 799 -15.55 4.45 -17.20
C LYS A 799 -14.42 4.18 -16.21
N ARG A 800 -13.82 5.23 -15.69
CA ARG A 800 -12.68 5.19 -14.75
C ARG A 800 -12.92 6.13 -13.57
N PRO A 801 -12.22 5.91 -12.43
CA PRO A 801 -12.33 6.77 -11.26
C PRO A 801 -12.04 8.23 -11.60
N GLN A 802 -12.80 9.15 -11.02
CA GLN A 802 -12.66 10.59 -11.25
C GLN A 802 -11.24 11.13 -11.04
N PRO A 803 -10.48 10.71 -9.99
CA PRO A 803 -9.10 11.16 -9.81
C PRO A 803 -8.18 10.82 -10.99
N TYR A 804 -8.34 9.63 -11.58
CA TYR A 804 -7.56 9.21 -12.75
C TYR A 804 -7.92 10.03 -13.99
N VAL A 805 -9.21 10.26 -14.23
CA VAL A 805 -9.67 11.11 -15.35
C VAL A 805 -9.14 12.53 -15.20
N ALA A 806 -9.17 13.07 -13.97
CA ALA A 806 -8.62 14.37 -13.66
C ALA A 806 -7.10 14.43 -13.90
N LEU A 807 -6.38 13.38 -13.50
CA LEU A 807 -4.93 13.27 -13.71
C LEU A 807 -4.58 13.28 -15.21
N LEU A 808 -5.30 12.52 -16.04
CA LEU A 808 -5.10 12.51 -17.49
C LEU A 808 -5.41 13.88 -18.12
N ALA A 809 -6.51 14.49 -17.69
CA ALA A 809 -6.90 15.82 -18.17
C ALA A 809 -5.85 16.88 -17.78
N LEU A 810 -5.32 16.79 -16.55
CA LEU A 810 -4.25 17.66 -16.07
C LEU A 810 -2.98 17.47 -16.89
N ALA A 811 -2.57 16.22 -17.17
CA ALA A 811 -1.40 15.92 -18.01
C ALA A 811 -1.55 16.52 -19.41
N GLY A 812 -2.73 16.37 -20.03
CA GLY A 812 -3.04 16.99 -21.31
C GLY A 812 -2.97 18.52 -21.27
N ALA A 813 -3.53 19.12 -20.22
CA ALA A 813 -3.50 20.57 -20.03
C ALA A 813 -2.07 21.10 -19.81
N VAL A 814 -1.28 20.43 -18.98
CA VAL A 814 0.13 20.80 -18.70
C VAL A 814 0.99 20.69 -19.97
N LEU A 815 0.82 19.64 -20.76
CA LEU A 815 1.54 19.48 -22.03
C LEU A 815 1.11 20.53 -23.05
N GLY A 816 -0.18 20.84 -23.17
CA GLY A 816 -0.67 21.90 -24.04
C GLY A 816 -0.15 23.28 -23.60
N PHE A 817 -0.08 23.53 -22.30
CA PHE A 817 0.49 24.74 -21.75
C PHE A 817 2.01 24.83 -21.99
N ALA A 818 2.74 23.73 -21.82
CA ALA A 818 4.17 23.64 -22.11
C ALA A 818 4.45 23.89 -23.58
N TRP A 819 3.68 23.28 -24.48
CA TRP A 819 3.77 23.53 -25.90
C TRP A 819 3.61 25.02 -26.23
N ALA A 820 2.57 25.65 -25.71
CA ALA A 820 2.33 27.07 -25.94
C ALA A 820 3.48 27.95 -25.40
N THR A 821 3.95 27.66 -24.22
CA THR A 821 5.05 28.39 -23.57
C THR A 821 6.37 28.22 -24.35
N LEU A 822 6.74 26.99 -24.70
CA LEU A 822 7.95 26.73 -25.49
C LEU A 822 7.84 27.27 -26.91
N SER A 823 6.64 27.32 -27.50
CA SER A 823 6.40 27.91 -28.80
C SER A 823 6.59 29.44 -28.80
N VAL A 824 6.20 30.12 -27.73
CA VAL A 824 6.50 31.55 -27.53
C VAL A 824 8.02 31.75 -27.47
N ARG A 825 8.73 30.94 -26.68
CA ARG A 825 10.18 31.01 -26.60
C ARG A 825 10.83 30.78 -27.97
N ARG A 826 10.38 29.76 -28.71
CA ARG A 826 10.86 29.47 -30.04
C ARG A 826 10.65 30.64 -31.01
N PHE A 827 9.51 31.31 -30.92
CA PHE A 827 9.21 32.49 -31.77
C PHE A 827 10.24 33.59 -31.55
N TRP A 828 10.68 33.85 -30.34
CA TRP A 828 11.61 34.92 -30.02
C TRP A 828 13.08 34.48 -30.10
N GLN A 829 13.43 33.28 -29.65
CA GLN A 829 14.81 32.81 -29.60
C GLN A 829 15.26 32.07 -30.89
N GLY A 830 14.31 31.62 -31.71
CA GLY A 830 14.59 30.88 -32.96
C GLY A 830 14.53 29.36 -32.79
N GLU A 831 15.14 28.61 -33.71
CA GLU A 831 15.08 27.16 -33.79
C GLU A 831 15.73 26.47 -32.60
N ASN A 832 16.81 27.01 -32.09
CA ASN A 832 17.45 26.53 -30.86
C ASN A 832 16.91 27.34 -29.64
N ILE A 833 16.02 26.76 -28.89
CA ILE A 833 15.39 27.41 -27.74
C ILE A 833 16.26 27.42 -26.47
N ALA A 834 17.38 26.73 -26.45
CA ALA A 834 18.38 26.76 -25.38
C ALA A 834 19.24 28.01 -25.46
N ASP A 835 19.40 28.60 -26.68
CA ASP A 835 20.16 29.82 -26.85
C ASP A 835 19.59 30.96 -26.03
N TRP A 836 20.50 31.72 -25.39
CA TRP A 836 20.14 32.86 -24.60
C TRP A 836 20.55 34.15 -25.29
N LYS A 837 19.59 34.83 -25.93
CA LYS A 837 19.79 36.13 -26.60
C LYS A 837 19.51 37.32 -25.67
N GLY A 838 19.53 37.15 -24.34
CA GLY A 838 19.20 38.15 -23.36
C GLY A 838 17.70 38.20 -22.99
N PHE A 839 17.36 39.10 -22.07
CA PHE A 839 15.95 39.33 -21.70
C PHE A 839 15.26 40.19 -22.78
N LEU A 840 14.51 39.52 -23.63
CA LEU A 840 13.65 40.18 -24.61
C LEU A 840 12.33 40.58 -23.93
N GLN A 841 12.10 41.89 -23.76
CA GLN A 841 10.83 42.36 -23.14
C GLN A 841 9.62 41.84 -23.91
N GLY A 842 9.67 41.79 -25.26
CA GLY A 842 8.62 41.22 -26.08
C GLY A 842 8.32 39.76 -25.78
N GLU A 843 9.34 38.93 -25.56
CA GLU A 843 9.19 37.53 -25.13
C GLU A 843 8.43 37.44 -23.83
N THR A 844 8.82 38.21 -22.82
CA THR A 844 8.24 38.21 -21.50
C THR A 844 6.75 38.58 -21.50
N TYR A 845 6.39 39.64 -22.28
CA TYR A 845 4.98 40.03 -22.43
C TYR A 845 4.18 39.01 -23.27
N SER A 846 4.81 38.41 -24.27
CA SER A 846 4.13 37.39 -25.12
C SER A 846 3.66 36.18 -24.30
N TYR A 847 4.41 35.73 -23.30
CA TYR A 847 3.95 34.65 -22.38
C TYR A 847 2.67 35.04 -21.69
N SER A 848 2.57 36.25 -21.14
CA SER A 848 1.38 36.70 -20.40
C SER A 848 0.16 36.80 -21.31
N VAL A 849 0.33 37.30 -22.55
CA VAL A 849 -0.75 37.37 -23.54
C VAL A 849 -1.23 35.99 -23.96
N VAL A 850 -0.32 35.06 -24.26
CA VAL A 850 -0.67 33.68 -24.65
C VAL A 850 -1.34 32.93 -23.52
N TRP A 851 -0.84 33.04 -22.28
CA TRP A 851 -1.43 32.37 -21.12
C TRP A 851 -2.82 32.91 -20.82
N LEU A 852 -3.03 34.23 -20.93
CA LEU A 852 -4.33 34.86 -20.77
C LEU A 852 -5.30 34.42 -21.88
N ALA A 853 -4.85 34.38 -23.16
CA ALA A 853 -5.65 33.92 -24.29
C ALA A 853 -6.11 32.48 -24.12
N ILE A 854 -5.21 31.58 -23.65
CA ILE A 854 -5.58 30.19 -23.34
C ILE A 854 -6.58 30.15 -22.17
N GLY A 855 -6.37 30.98 -21.14
CA GLY A 855 -7.30 31.09 -20.02
C GLY A 855 -8.71 31.48 -20.47
N VAL A 856 -8.82 32.50 -21.31
CA VAL A 856 -10.11 32.95 -21.86
C VAL A 856 -10.73 31.88 -22.78
N LEU A 857 -9.94 31.20 -23.59
CA LEU A 857 -10.42 30.08 -24.43
C LEU A 857 -10.98 28.94 -23.58
N LEU A 858 -10.26 28.55 -22.51
CA LEU A 858 -10.72 27.52 -21.57
C LEU A 858 -12.03 27.94 -20.86
N LEU A 859 -12.18 29.23 -20.54
CA LEU A 859 -13.40 29.76 -19.97
C LEU A 859 -14.58 29.67 -20.95
N ALA A 860 -14.34 30.08 -22.19
CA ALA A 860 -15.35 30.01 -23.26
C ALA A 860 -15.79 28.57 -23.53
N LEU A 861 -14.84 27.65 -23.63
CA LEU A 861 -15.13 26.21 -23.80
C LEU A 861 -15.80 25.62 -22.53
N GLY A 862 -15.35 26.00 -21.34
CA GLY A 862 -15.94 25.59 -20.08
C GLY A 862 -17.37 26.06 -19.89
N SER A 863 -17.69 27.25 -20.41
CA SER A 863 -19.05 27.79 -20.45
C SER A 863 -19.91 27.09 -21.51
N ARG A 864 -19.35 26.85 -22.69
CA ARG A 864 -20.05 26.23 -23.82
C ARG A 864 -20.44 24.77 -23.56
N PHE A 865 -19.59 24.03 -22.85
CA PHE A 865 -19.78 22.60 -22.53
C PHE A 865 -20.20 22.34 -21.07
N ASP A 866 -20.53 23.37 -20.31
CA ASP A 866 -20.83 23.30 -18.86
C ASP A 866 -19.81 22.48 -18.04
N ALA A 867 -18.54 22.55 -18.38
CA ALA A 867 -17.49 21.77 -17.79
C ALA A 867 -16.82 22.53 -16.63
N LYS A 868 -17.12 22.16 -15.40
CA LYS A 868 -16.54 22.75 -14.16
C LYS A 868 -15.02 22.68 -14.15
N SER A 869 -14.43 21.58 -14.65
CA SER A 869 -12.96 21.39 -14.74
C SER A 869 -12.29 22.41 -15.65
N LEU A 870 -12.88 22.73 -16.81
CA LEU A 870 -12.33 23.72 -17.73
C LEU A 870 -12.41 25.15 -17.16
N ARG A 871 -13.51 25.47 -16.44
CA ARG A 871 -13.65 26.77 -15.75
C ARG A 871 -12.63 26.92 -14.63
N LEU A 872 -12.36 25.84 -13.86
CA LEU A 872 -11.35 25.85 -12.80
C LEU A 872 -9.92 25.97 -13.37
N ALA A 873 -9.63 25.23 -14.45
CA ALA A 873 -8.35 25.34 -15.16
C ALA A 873 -8.13 26.74 -15.74
N SER A 874 -9.16 27.37 -16.30
CA SER A 874 -9.14 28.76 -16.74
C SER A 874 -8.80 29.71 -15.58
N ALA A 875 -9.49 29.55 -14.44
CA ALA A 875 -9.24 30.41 -13.26
C ALA A 875 -7.79 30.28 -12.76
N ALA A 876 -7.27 29.05 -12.68
CA ALA A 876 -5.90 28.79 -12.28
C ALA A 876 -4.89 29.43 -13.24
N LEU A 877 -5.11 29.27 -14.55
CA LEU A 877 -4.21 29.83 -15.57
C LEU A 877 -4.25 31.36 -15.63
N VAL A 878 -5.44 31.95 -15.52
CA VAL A 878 -5.58 33.40 -15.44
C VAL A 878 -4.89 33.95 -14.21
N LEU A 879 -5.06 33.30 -13.03
CA LEU A 879 -4.34 33.67 -11.82
C LEU A 879 -2.82 33.58 -11.98
N LEU A 880 -2.34 32.53 -12.63
CA LEU A 880 -0.91 32.36 -12.91
C LEU A 880 -0.38 33.45 -13.86
N ALA A 881 -1.12 33.76 -14.94
CA ALA A 881 -0.77 34.82 -15.88
C ALA A 881 -0.75 36.19 -15.20
N VAL A 882 -1.73 36.45 -14.33
CA VAL A 882 -1.81 37.65 -13.54
C VAL A 882 -0.65 37.74 -12.54
N ALA A 883 -0.39 36.68 -11.79
CA ALA A 883 0.72 36.63 -10.84
C ALA A 883 2.07 36.89 -11.55
N LYS A 884 2.28 36.25 -12.71
CA LYS A 884 3.48 36.49 -13.53
C LYS A 884 3.56 37.94 -14.00
N ALA A 885 2.48 38.49 -14.50
CA ALA A 885 2.44 39.89 -14.94
C ALA A 885 2.79 40.87 -13.79
N PHE A 886 2.28 40.59 -12.58
CA PHE A 886 2.59 41.40 -11.42
C PHE A 886 4.03 41.24 -10.91
N LEU A 887 4.49 39.99 -10.77
CA LEU A 887 5.78 39.71 -10.13
C LEU A 887 6.97 39.92 -11.08
N ILE A 888 6.76 39.69 -12.38
CA ILE A 888 7.85 39.66 -13.36
C ILE A 888 7.73 40.79 -14.37
N ASP A 889 6.57 40.95 -15.05
CA ASP A 889 6.45 41.90 -16.14
C ASP A 889 6.45 43.36 -15.67
N MET A 890 5.92 43.61 -14.47
CA MET A 890 5.82 44.95 -13.87
C MET A 890 6.95 45.25 -12.89
N SER A 891 7.88 44.37 -12.61
CA SER A 891 8.99 44.57 -11.71
C SER A 891 9.88 45.74 -12.12
N ASN A 892 9.99 46.01 -13.42
CA ASN A 892 10.84 47.06 -14.00
C ASN A 892 10.10 48.37 -14.34
N LEU A 893 8.80 48.47 -14.02
CA LEU A 893 8.04 49.72 -14.24
C LEU A 893 8.19 50.66 -13.04
N GLU A 894 8.53 51.91 -13.30
CA GLU A 894 8.66 52.95 -12.28
C GLU A 894 7.57 54.01 -12.43
N GLY A 895 7.24 54.73 -11.31
CA GLY A 895 6.38 55.90 -11.28
C GLY A 895 4.91 55.65 -11.69
N VAL A 896 4.34 56.61 -12.42
CA VAL A 896 2.91 56.65 -12.79
C VAL A 896 2.49 55.45 -13.69
N LEU A 897 3.37 54.94 -14.52
CA LEU A 897 3.10 53.79 -15.39
C LEU A 897 2.85 52.53 -14.56
N ARG A 898 3.54 52.33 -13.45
CA ARG A 898 3.31 51.23 -12.51
C ARG A 898 1.92 51.35 -11.88
N ALA A 899 1.54 52.55 -11.43
CA ALA A 899 0.22 52.81 -10.83
C ALA A 899 -0.93 52.55 -11.84
N LEU A 900 -0.81 53.03 -13.09
CA LEU A 900 -1.79 52.86 -14.16
C LEU A 900 -1.93 51.37 -14.54
N SER A 901 -0.83 50.61 -14.58
CA SER A 901 -0.84 49.18 -14.84
C SER A 901 -1.57 48.39 -13.75
N PHE A 902 -1.38 48.77 -12.46
CA PHE A 902 -2.13 48.15 -11.35
C PHE A 902 -3.61 48.47 -11.42
N ILE A 903 -3.99 49.71 -11.77
CA ILE A 903 -5.41 50.09 -11.95
C ILE A 903 -6.05 49.31 -13.10
N GLY A 904 -5.39 49.28 -14.28
CA GLY A 904 -5.88 48.58 -15.47
C GLY A 904 -6.07 47.10 -15.22
N LEU A 905 -5.11 46.47 -14.55
CA LEU A 905 -5.19 45.08 -14.17
C LEU A 905 -6.30 44.82 -13.12
N GLY A 906 -6.45 45.70 -12.14
CA GLY A 906 -7.55 45.62 -11.16
C GLY A 906 -8.93 45.62 -11.84
N VAL A 907 -9.12 46.52 -12.80
CA VAL A 907 -10.36 46.60 -13.60
C VAL A 907 -10.59 45.31 -14.39
N VAL A 908 -9.56 44.74 -15.04
CA VAL A 908 -9.64 43.46 -15.75
C VAL A 908 -9.99 42.31 -14.83
N LEU A 909 -9.37 42.23 -13.64
CA LEU A 909 -9.65 41.21 -12.63
C LEU A 909 -11.08 41.29 -12.09
N ILE A 910 -11.55 42.52 -11.81
CA ILE A 910 -12.94 42.75 -11.40
C ILE A 910 -13.89 42.30 -12.53
N GLY A 911 -13.62 42.66 -13.78
CA GLY A 911 -14.39 42.21 -14.93
C GLY A 911 -14.44 40.67 -15.07
N ILE A 912 -13.31 40.01 -14.92
CA ILE A 912 -13.22 38.54 -14.91
C ILE A 912 -13.99 37.97 -13.72
N GLY A 913 -13.85 38.54 -12.51
CA GLY A 913 -14.57 38.12 -11.32
C GLY A 913 -16.08 38.24 -11.46
N LEU A 914 -16.59 39.34 -12.00
CA LEU A 914 -18.00 39.54 -12.29
C LEU A 914 -18.51 38.54 -13.35
N PHE A 915 -17.71 38.26 -14.36
CA PHE A 915 -18.05 37.29 -15.38
C PHE A 915 -18.12 35.86 -14.82
N TYR A 916 -17.16 35.48 -13.96
CA TYR A 916 -17.17 34.21 -13.24
C TYR A 916 -18.38 34.12 -12.29
N GLN A 917 -18.71 35.18 -11.56
CA GLN A 917 -19.87 35.22 -10.69
C GLN A 917 -21.16 35.05 -11.47
N LYS A 918 -21.30 35.71 -12.63
CA LYS A 918 -22.46 35.56 -13.52
C LYS A 918 -22.64 34.14 -14.06
N ILE A 919 -21.53 33.43 -14.38
CA ILE A 919 -21.54 32.05 -14.83
C ILE A 919 -21.88 31.08 -13.67
N LEU A 920 -21.37 31.34 -12.47
CA LEU A 920 -21.60 30.48 -11.30
C LEU A 920 -23.00 30.64 -10.72
N THR A 921 -23.61 31.86 -10.88
CA THR A 921 -24.96 32.16 -10.39
C THR A 921 -26.04 31.91 -11.44
N ALA A 922 -25.70 31.66 -12.70
CA ALA A 922 -26.65 31.22 -13.69
C ALA A 922 -27.22 29.85 -13.31
N LYS A 923 -28.42 29.79 -12.75
CA LYS A 923 -29.16 28.56 -12.45
C LYS A 923 -29.27 27.70 -13.72
N PRO A 924 -29.19 26.37 -13.62
CA PRO A 924 -29.49 25.48 -14.73
C PRO A 924 -30.91 25.76 -15.21
N LYS A 925 -31.05 25.92 -16.49
CA LYS A 925 -32.33 26.26 -17.17
C LYS A 925 -33.31 25.07 -17.23
N ASP A 926 -32.98 23.93 -16.66
CA ASP A 926 -33.75 22.69 -16.74
C ASP A 926 -34.25 22.24 -15.36
N ALA A 927 -35.16 23.04 -14.77
CA ALA A 927 -36.04 22.58 -13.70
C ALA A 927 -37.44 23.18 -13.90
N ALA A 928 -37.92 23.24 -15.15
CA ALA A 928 -39.32 23.52 -15.47
C ALA A 928 -39.56 23.08 -16.93
N ALA A 929 -39.74 21.78 -17.12
CA ALA A 929 -40.54 21.17 -18.19
C ALA A 929 -40.87 19.72 -17.77
#